data_988546fe1a53038922b33d51df873d64
#
_entry.id   988546fe1a53038922b33d51df873d64
#
_cell.length_a   1.000
_cell.length_b   1.000
_cell.length_c   1.000
_cell.angle_alpha   90.00
_cell.angle_beta   90.00
_cell.angle_gamma   90.00
#
_symmetry.space_group_name_H-M   'P 1'
#
loop_
_entity.id
_entity.type
_entity.pdbx_description
1 polymer ?
#
loop_
_entity_poly.entity_id
_entity_poly.type
_entity_poly.pdbx_seq_one_letter_code
_entity_poly.pdbx_strand_id
1 'polypeptide(L)'
;MRFVLILLAVACTLHAQTDVLREQREGEHHKREAEAFFEQLHAVPEGFNWRAVNEAVRDARLSRVQMRDAMRMPTGVAGTWREIGSSNQAGRVVCVEYDHKTGRVWLAGAGGTIWSGDTTGKTWKCHSDARRIEDPQLIKLIKRPDGSEYLVVVSGSPRVWLLDLSTNTWSQATGLTEMQRWGGFSNAVAIKRGGRLEILAVGNEWDYGQAWKGRNVLYRSVDSGMSFQRLRWYDGQRQIWSDGEQQAWLLHGDTLSSIESDGSLKLLKLNPYGSSSGIRNVLFAGGDPGSVIMAVVKSDSTRFYLCNDIGVTWKKMGALDFGPFDLQSFHFAFENGFYLYGGVDTYRTDDDGVTWTKVNHWGDYYGNPEFKLHADIPMVKSFPEGVTFICTDGGAYISRNGGKSVRNITLKNLNISQYYGTYTSRNNTQVVSAGSQDQGFQRSQIDSGGVRAFKQTISGDYAHLVSGDNGKSLFCVYPGFVMYIPEHENGWSPKMRNFDMKSQLWLPPLSVRPSKPGTTYLAGGTKKGNGAYVYTYTFMSTDLVVDSLKFDFSEGANDVRLTEIEFARSNDNIGYVLTSNGNVFVTTDAGATWTKKARPQKLGGHYFHGNALAIDAVNPSRIVIGGTGYDSPAAYISTDGGSTFTALNGLPPCLVLTLAMSDDGRYIAAATDVGAFIYDVQQQTWTDVTELGAPDQTYWHVDRVEPLGLFRFGTYGRGVWDFTITGITSAPEQNISKATLTLSGELVSGVPSVRITSDRETDATIVWYDLAARRYAQENIRVQEGTWVRGVPEDARRHGARTCVITTADGTVAACLAP
;
A
#
# COMPACT_ATOMS: atom_id res chain seq x y z
N MET A 1 40.07 21.47 25.35
CA MET A 1 38.58 21.47 25.26
C MET A 1 38.02 22.07 23.97
N ARG A 2 38.56 23.14 23.41
CA ARG A 2 38.06 23.70 22.12
C ARG A 2 38.32 22.80 20.90
N PHE A 3 39.39 22.03 20.84
CA PHE A 3 39.71 21.12 19.72
C PHE A 3 38.83 19.84 19.70
N VAL A 4 38.40 19.36 20.86
CA VAL A 4 37.48 18.18 20.97
C VAL A 4 36.04 18.55 20.54
N LEU A 5 35.60 19.78 20.84
CA LEU A 5 34.28 20.28 20.43
C LEU A 5 34.19 20.51 18.91
N ILE A 6 35.30 20.93 18.26
CA ILE A 6 35.35 21.11 16.81
C ILE A 6 35.35 19.74 16.08
N LEU A 7 36.04 18.74 16.62
CA LEU A 7 36.01 17.38 16.07
C LEU A 7 34.66 16.68 16.23
N LEU A 8 33.98 16.89 17.34
CA LEU A 8 32.60 16.38 17.54
C LEU A 8 31.58 17.08 16.62
N ALA A 9 31.72 18.42 16.44
CA ALA A 9 30.86 19.15 15.52
C ALA A 9 31.09 18.76 14.07
N VAL A 10 32.32 18.52 13.66
CA VAL A 10 32.68 18.03 12.31
C VAL A 10 32.25 16.58 12.10
N ALA A 11 32.33 15.73 13.12
CA ALA A 11 31.82 14.36 13.03
C ALA A 11 30.28 14.31 12.93
N CYS A 12 29.57 15.16 13.69
CA CYS A 12 28.12 15.28 13.59
C CYS A 12 27.68 15.86 12.24
N THR A 13 28.40 16.82 11.69
CA THR A 13 28.09 17.39 10.36
C THR A 13 28.42 16.41 9.23
N LEU A 14 29.46 15.61 9.35
CA LEU A 14 29.78 14.55 8.38
C LEU A 14 28.78 13.39 8.41
N HIS A 15 28.28 13.00 9.59
CA HIS A 15 27.18 12.02 9.70
C HIS A 15 25.88 12.58 9.12
N ALA A 16 25.51 13.81 9.46
CA ALA A 16 24.33 14.45 8.90
C ALA A 16 24.42 14.61 7.37
N GLN A 17 25.57 14.95 6.83
CA GLN A 17 25.78 15.04 5.38
C GLN A 17 25.74 13.66 4.68
N THR A 18 26.22 12.60 5.30
CA THR A 18 26.13 11.24 4.73
C THR A 18 24.70 10.73 4.75
N ASP A 19 23.91 11.05 5.77
CA ASP A 19 22.50 10.68 5.85
C ASP A 19 21.64 11.47 4.83
N VAL A 20 21.92 12.76 4.63
CA VAL A 20 21.28 13.62 3.61
C VAL A 20 21.51 13.12 2.19
N LEU A 21 22.77 12.75 1.87
CA LEU A 21 23.13 12.20 0.56
C LEU A 21 22.52 10.81 0.35
N ARG A 22 22.20 10.10 1.40
CA ARG A 22 21.61 8.78 1.39
C ARG A 22 20.12 8.87 1.05
N GLU A 23 19.30 9.71 1.72
CA GLU A 23 17.88 9.88 1.42
C GLU A 23 17.62 10.60 0.09
N GLN A 24 18.44 11.56 -0.32
CA GLN A 24 18.29 12.17 -1.64
C GLN A 24 18.51 11.16 -2.80
N ARG A 25 19.29 10.10 -2.59
CA ARG A 25 19.44 8.99 -3.55
C ARG A 25 18.34 7.94 -3.42
N GLU A 26 17.72 7.85 -2.25
CA GLU A 26 16.68 6.89 -1.91
C GLU A 26 15.32 7.25 -2.56
N GLY A 27 14.93 8.52 -2.66
CA GLY A 27 13.57 8.91 -2.98
C GLY A 27 12.95 8.27 -4.23
N GLU A 28 13.48 8.50 -5.43
CA GLU A 28 12.90 7.93 -6.67
C GLU A 28 13.31 6.47 -6.94
N HIS A 29 14.51 6.08 -6.57
CA HIS A 29 15.01 4.72 -6.83
C HIS A 29 14.31 3.73 -5.90
N HIS A 30 14.18 4.06 -4.63
CA HIS A 30 13.47 3.25 -3.63
C HIS A 30 11.99 3.11 -3.94
N LYS A 31 11.32 4.19 -4.36
CA LYS A 31 9.90 4.11 -4.74
C LYS A 31 9.67 3.07 -5.85
N ARG A 32 10.51 3.05 -6.88
CA ARG A 32 10.40 2.06 -7.98
C ARG A 32 10.76 0.65 -7.53
N GLU A 33 11.75 0.49 -6.67
CA GLU A 33 12.11 -0.82 -6.12
C GLU A 33 11.02 -1.36 -5.20
N ALA A 34 10.42 -0.51 -4.37
CA ALA A 34 9.27 -0.86 -3.56
C ALA A 34 8.07 -1.27 -4.42
N GLU A 35 7.71 -0.47 -5.43
CA GLU A 35 6.63 -0.80 -6.37
C GLU A 35 6.89 -2.12 -7.09
N ALA A 36 8.09 -2.35 -7.59
CA ALA A 36 8.48 -3.60 -8.24
C ALA A 36 8.42 -4.80 -7.27
N PHE A 37 8.80 -4.60 -6.01
CA PHE A 37 8.69 -5.62 -4.98
C PHE A 37 7.22 -5.98 -4.69
N PHE A 38 6.33 -4.99 -4.56
CA PHE A 38 4.89 -5.25 -4.37
C PHE A 38 4.27 -6.02 -5.54
N GLU A 39 4.60 -5.67 -6.77
CA GLU A 39 4.14 -6.43 -7.94
C GLU A 39 4.69 -7.86 -7.95
N GLN A 40 5.96 -8.02 -7.57
CA GLN A 40 6.60 -9.34 -7.50
C GLN A 40 5.97 -10.25 -6.43
N LEU A 41 5.55 -9.70 -5.29
CA LEU A 41 4.86 -10.48 -4.25
C LEU A 41 3.57 -11.12 -4.76
N HIS A 42 2.83 -10.45 -5.64
CA HIS A 42 1.59 -10.98 -6.21
C HIS A 42 1.83 -12.10 -7.21
N ALA A 43 2.96 -12.10 -7.92
CA ALA A 43 3.45 -13.15 -8.82
C ALA A 43 2.34 -13.85 -9.64
N VAL A 44 1.44 -13.06 -10.23
CA VAL A 44 0.31 -13.55 -11.01
C VAL A 44 0.72 -13.84 -12.46
N PRO A 45 0.00 -14.70 -13.20
CA PRO A 45 0.21 -14.86 -14.63
C PRO A 45 0.08 -13.54 -15.39
N GLU A 46 0.82 -13.41 -16.49
CA GLU A 46 0.72 -12.23 -17.35
C GLU A 46 -0.74 -11.97 -17.74
N GLY A 47 -1.19 -10.75 -17.54
CA GLY A 47 -2.54 -10.32 -17.83
C GLY A 47 -3.60 -10.66 -16.79
N PHE A 48 -3.27 -11.27 -15.70
CA PHE A 48 -4.19 -11.44 -14.58
C PHE A 48 -4.27 -10.17 -13.73
N ASN A 49 -5.48 -9.72 -13.42
CA ASN A 49 -5.71 -8.51 -12.66
C ASN A 49 -6.04 -8.76 -11.20
N TRP A 50 -5.01 -8.90 -10.39
CA TRP A 50 -5.16 -9.13 -8.96
C TRP A 50 -5.84 -7.97 -8.22
N ARG A 51 -5.64 -6.70 -8.66
CA ARG A 51 -6.31 -5.54 -8.03
C ARG A 51 -7.83 -5.62 -8.17
N ALA A 52 -8.29 -6.06 -9.33
CA ALA A 52 -9.71 -6.28 -9.56
C ALA A 52 -10.31 -7.34 -8.65
N VAL A 53 -9.56 -8.41 -8.47
CA VAL A 53 -9.99 -9.51 -7.60
C VAL A 53 -10.04 -9.04 -6.14
N ASN A 54 -9.02 -8.31 -5.69
CA ASN A 54 -9.00 -7.73 -4.35
C ASN A 54 -10.19 -6.80 -4.10
N GLU A 55 -10.53 -5.94 -5.07
CA GLU A 55 -11.69 -5.07 -4.98
C GLU A 55 -13.01 -5.87 -4.91
N ALA A 56 -13.14 -6.95 -5.68
CA ALA A 56 -14.32 -7.83 -5.62
C ALA A 56 -14.44 -8.54 -4.26
N VAL A 57 -13.33 -8.99 -3.68
CA VAL A 57 -13.31 -9.58 -2.33
C VAL A 57 -13.76 -8.56 -1.27
N ARG A 58 -13.30 -7.31 -1.36
CA ARG A 58 -13.70 -6.22 -0.45
C ARG A 58 -15.18 -5.85 -0.61
N ASP A 59 -15.67 -5.79 -1.85
CA ASP A 59 -17.10 -5.54 -2.13
C ASP A 59 -17.98 -6.66 -1.56
N ALA A 60 -17.56 -7.91 -1.72
CA ALA A 60 -18.28 -9.06 -1.17
C ALA A 60 -18.28 -9.03 0.37
N ARG A 61 -17.15 -8.67 1.02
CA ARG A 61 -17.10 -8.48 2.48
C ARG A 61 -18.08 -7.42 2.94
N LEU A 62 -18.08 -6.24 2.32
CA LEU A 62 -18.98 -5.16 2.69
C LEU A 62 -20.45 -5.62 2.60
N SER A 63 -20.81 -6.34 1.54
CA SER A 63 -22.16 -6.91 1.37
C SER A 63 -22.50 -7.91 2.47
N ARG A 64 -21.56 -8.80 2.85
CA ARG A 64 -21.79 -9.77 3.94
C ARG A 64 -21.99 -9.08 5.29
N VAL A 65 -21.18 -8.06 5.60
CA VAL A 65 -21.33 -7.28 6.85
C VAL A 65 -22.70 -6.65 6.92
N GLN A 66 -23.17 -6.01 5.84
CA GLN A 66 -24.51 -5.41 5.78
C GLN A 66 -25.63 -6.44 5.94
N MET A 67 -25.53 -7.62 5.30
CA MET A 67 -26.50 -8.71 5.46
C MET A 67 -26.49 -9.31 6.87
N ARG A 68 -25.28 -9.52 7.45
CA ARG A 68 -25.14 -10.06 8.81
C ARG A 68 -25.75 -9.14 9.85
N ASP A 69 -25.52 -7.84 9.76
CA ASP A 69 -26.09 -6.85 10.66
C ASP A 69 -27.62 -6.84 10.60
N ALA A 70 -28.18 -7.13 9.42
CA ALA A 70 -29.62 -7.29 9.22
C ALA A 70 -30.16 -8.62 9.75
N MET A 71 -29.40 -9.73 9.66
CA MET A 71 -29.90 -11.11 9.92
C MET A 71 -29.32 -11.76 11.20
N ARG A 72 -28.35 -11.13 11.89
CA ARG A 72 -27.65 -11.66 13.07
C ARG A 72 -27.00 -13.03 12.85
N MET A 73 -26.37 -13.23 11.70
CA MET A 73 -25.76 -14.51 11.36
C MET A 73 -24.40 -14.72 12.03
N PRO A 74 -24.10 -15.95 12.49
CA PRO A 74 -22.80 -16.27 13.12
C PRO A 74 -21.68 -16.41 12.11
N THR A 75 -20.43 -16.21 12.55
CA THR A 75 -19.26 -16.05 11.69
C THR A 75 -18.21 -17.17 11.78
N GLY A 76 -18.41 -18.23 12.55
CA GLY A 76 -17.40 -19.26 12.82
C GLY A 76 -16.52 -18.90 14.02
N VAL A 77 -15.28 -18.44 13.82
CA VAL A 77 -14.43 -17.98 14.94
C VAL A 77 -14.97 -16.67 15.49
N ALA A 78 -15.28 -16.64 16.79
CA ALA A 78 -15.64 -15.44 17.52
C ALA A 78 -14.40 -14.79 18.15
N GLY A 79 -14.36 -13.49 18.14
CA GLY A 79 -13.27 -12.74 18.75
C GLY A 79 -13.54 -11.26 18.84
N THR A 80 -12.60 -10.57 19.46
CA THR A 80 -12.65 -9.12 19.66
C THR A 80 -11.39 -8.46 19.16
N TRP A 81 -11.54 -7.30 18.53
CA TRP A 81 -10.46 -6.46 18.09
C TRP A 81 -10.18 -5.33 19.09
N ARG A 82 -8.90 -4.99 19.21
CA ARG A 82 -8.44 -3.82 19.97
C ARG A 82 -7.39 -3.08 19.15
N GLU A 83 -7.59 -1.79 18.93
CA GLU A 83 -6.57 -0.94 18.33
C GLU A 83 -5.43 -0.69 19.34
N ILE A 84 -4.18 -0.90 18.90
CA ILE A 84 -2.98 -0.79 19.73
C ILE A 84 -2.18 0.48 19.43
N GLY A 85 -2.15 0.94 18.21
CA GLY A 85 -1.41 2.15 17.90
C GLY A 85 -0.92 2.25 16.46
N SER A 86 -0.17 3.31 16.18
CA SER A 86 0.36 4.33 17.09
C SER A 86 -0.55 5.55 17.16
N SER A 87 -0.77 6.09 18.37
CA SER A 87 -1.62 7.28 18.54
C SER A 87 -0.95 8.61 18.19
N ASN A 88 0.37 8.61 17.99
CA ASN A 88 1.20 9.81 17.83
C ASN A 88 2.16 9.75 16.64
N GLN A 89 2.03 8.74 15.77
CA GLN A 89 2.78 8.62 14.52
C GLN A 89 1.77 8.60 13.38
N ALA A 90 1.68 9.69 12.61
CA ALA A 90 0.65 9.80 11.60
C ALA A 90 0.93 8.91 10.39
N GLY A 91 2.10 9.00 9.78
CA GLY A 91 2.37 8.40 8.48
C GLY A 91 1.96 9.32 7.32
N ARG A 92 2.05 8.81 6.08
CA ARG A 92 1.87 9.60 4.86
C ARG A 92 0.42 10.06 4.68
N VAL A 93 0.25 11.39 4.55
CA VAL A 93 -1.00 12.05 4.13
C VAL A 93 -0.87 12.48 2.68
N VAL A 94 -1.77 12.06 1.80
CA VAL A 94 -1.69 12.30 0.35
C VAL A 94 -2.67 13.35 -0.17
N CYS A 95 -3.79 13.60 0.53
CA CYS A 95 -4.77 14.60 0.12
C CYS A 95 -5.30 15.38 1.31
N VAL A 96 -5.66 16.65 1.06
CA VAL A 96 -6.33 17.52 2.04
C VAL A 96 -7.46 18.31 1.40
N GLU A 97 -8.57 18.44 2.13
CA GLU A 97 -9.64 19.40 1.85
C GLU A 97 -9.98 20.15 3.13
N TYR A 98 -10.26 21.44 3.01
CA TYR A 98 -10.51 22.32 4.15
C TYR A 98 -11.76 23.20 3.92
N ASP A 99 -12.67 23.11 4.85
CA ASP A 99 -13.82 24.02 4.92
C ASP A 99 -13.48 25.20 5.84
N HIS A 100 -13.05 26.32 5.26
CA HIS A 100 -12.67 27.52 6.01
C HIS A 100 -13.81 28.10 6.86
N LYS A 101 -15.08 27.87 6.46
CA LYS A 101 -16.24 28.41 7.20
C LYS A 101 -16.49 27.67 8.52
N THR A 102 -16.20 26.37 8.56
CA THR A 102 -16.41 25.54 9.76
C THR A 102 -15.11 25.17 10.45
N GLY A 103 -13.95 25.37 9.82
CA GLY A 103 -12.66 24.92 10.30
C GLY A 103 -12.44 23.41 10.18
N ARG A 104 -13.33 22.68 9.48
CA ARG A 104 -13.24 21.23 9.29
C ARG A 104 -12.17 20.88 8.27
N VAL A 105 -11.32 19.93 8.61
CA VAL A 105 -10.26 19.39 7.76
C VAL A 105 -10.61 17.95 7.40
N TRP A 106 -10.43 17.60 6.14
CA TRP A 106 -10.49 16.24 5.62
C TRP A 106 -9.12 15.82 5.12
N LEU A 107 -8.70 14.62 5.48
CA LEU A 107 -7.40 14.05 5.08
C LEU A 107 -7.58 12.67 4.49
N ALA A 108 -6.74 12.33 3.51
CA ALA A 108 -6.56 10.97 3.06
C ALA A 108 -5.16 10.48 3.41
N GLY A 109 -5.08 9.30 4.05
CA GLY A 109 -3.84 8.58 4.25
C GLY A 109 -3.49 7.71 3.04
N ALA A 110 -2.21 7.48 2.79
CA ALA A 110 -1.72 6.65 1.68
C ALA A 110 -2.23 5.20 1.74
N GLY A 111 -2.53 4.68 2.94
CA GLY A 111 -3.20 3.38 3.10
C GLY A 111 -4.67 3.34 2.69
N GLY A 112 -5.21 4.44 2.14
CA GLY A 112 -6.58 4.50 1.63
C GLY A 112 -7.65 4.80 2.69
N THR A 113 -7.26 5.51 3.74
CA THR A 113 -8.18 5.94 4.80
C THR A 113 -8.59 7.39 4.66
N ILE A 114 -9.86 7.69 4.92
CA ILE A 114 -10.43 9.04 4.85
C ILE A 114 -10.85 9.48 6.26
N TRP A 115 -10.33 10.63 6.66
CA TRP A 115 -10.49 11.16 8.02
C TRP A 115 -11.04 12.58 8.01
N SER A 116 -11.81 12.94 9.05
CA SER A 116 -12.15 14.32 9.34
C SER A 116 -11.72 14.75 10.74
N GLY A 117 -11.35 15.99 10.85
CA GLY A 117 -10.95 16.64 12.10
C GLY A 117 -11.04 18.15 11.98
N ASP A 118 -10.26 18.86 12.80
CA ASP A 118 -10.18 20.31 12.78
C ASP A 118 -8.71 20.80 12.74
N THR A 119 -8.54 22.08 12.55
CA THR A 119 -7.20 22.69 12.51
C THR A 119 -6.46 22.64 13.85
N THR A 120 -7.10 22.25 14.95
CA THR A 120 -6.39 22.04 16.23
C THR A 120 -5.64 20.71 16.27
N GLY A 121 -6.11 19.73 15.46
CA GLY A 121 -5.54 18.39 15.40
C GLY A 121 -5.75 17.54 16.66
N LYS A 122 -6.74 17.89 17.50
CA LYS A 122 -7.00 17.18 18.75
C LYS A 122 -7.82 15.93 18.57
N THR A 123 -8.73 15.93 17.61
CA THR A 123 -9.67 14.84 17.38
C THR A 123 -9.78 14.52 15.89
N TRP A 124 -9.72 13.24 15.59
CA TRP A 124 -9.87 12.70 14.24
C TRP A 124 -10.92 11.60 14.24
N LYS A 125 -11.71 11.54 13.17
CA LYS A 125 -12.69 10.48 12.93
C LYS A 125 -12.38 9.82 11.58
N CYS A 126 -12.20 8.51 11.58
CA CYS A 126 -12.13 7.71 10.37
C CYS A 126 -13.53 7.49 9.79
N HIS A 127 -13.67 7.59 8.47
CA HIS A 127 -14.93 7.37 7.75
C HIS A 127 -14.86 6.16 6.82
N SER A 128 -13.68 5.59 6.61
CA SER A 128 -13.45 4.53 5.65
C SER A 128 -12.97 3.21 6.27
N ASP A 129 -13.18 2.98 7.59
CA ASP A 129 -12.81 1.71 8.22
C ASP A 129 -13.53 0.51 7.58
N ALA A 130 -14.76 0.67 7.14
CA ALA A 130 -15.50 -0.39 6.43
C ALA A 130 -15.10 -0.56 4.96
N ARG A 131 -14.37 0.40 4.39
CA ARG A 131 -14.00 0.39 2.97
C ARG A 131 -12.70 1.16 2.73
N ARG A 132 -11.64 0.48 2.35
CA ARG A 132 -10.39 1.08 1.88
C ARG A 132 -10.61 1.81 0.55
N ILE A 133 -10.12 3.04 0.43
CA ILE A 133 -10.13 3.82 -0.81
C ILE A 133 -8.72 3.80 -1.40
N GLU A 134 -8.53 3.09 -2.49
CA GLU A 134 -7.19 2.90 -3.06
C GLU A 134 -6.65 4.22 -3.63
N ASP A 135 -5.43 4.61 -3.20
CA ASP A 135 -4.65 5.74 -3.72
C ASP A 135 -5.47 7.02 -3.98
N PRO A 136 -5.94 7.73 -2.94
CA PRO A 136 -6.77 8.92 -3.10
C PRO A 136 -6.02 10.06 -3.81
N GLN A 137 -6.60 10.57 -4.92
CA GLN A 137 -6.03 11.64 -5.74
C GLN A 137 -6.66 13.01 -5.47
N LEU A 138 -7.91 13.04 -5.06
CA LEU A 138 -8.65 14.26 -4.74
C LEU A 138 -9.70 13.97 -3.68
N ILE A 139 -9.79 14.84 -2.68
CA ILE A 139 -10.95 14.95 -1.78
C ILE A 139 -11.63 16.30 -2.06
N LYS A 140 -12.96 16.29 -2.17
CA LYS A 140 -13.75 17.51 -2.31
C LYS A 140 -15.05 17.47 -1.50
N LEU A 141 -15.20 18.39 -0.57
CA LEU A 141 -16.45 18.58 0.16
C LEU A 141 -17.48 19.31 -0.70
N ILE A 142 -18.67 18.74 -0.82
CA ILE A 142 -19.79 19.29 -1.59
C ILE A 142 -20.91 19.65 -0.61
N LYS A 143 -21.35 20.91 -0.68
CA LYS A 143 -22.52 21.41 0.05
C LYS A 143 -23.67 21.59 -0.93
N ARG A 144 -24.79 20.88 -0.70
CA ARG A 144 -25.98 21.00 -1.52
C ARG A 144 -26.83 22.21 -1.09
N PRO A 145 -27.72 22.70 -1.97
CA PRO A 145 -28.64 23.81 -1.62
C PRO A 145 -29.59 23.48 -0.46
N ASP A 146 -29.92 22.21 -0.25
CA ASP A 146 -30.76 21.74 0.84
C ASP A 146 -30.02 21.64 2.19
N GLY A 147 -28.74 22.02 2.21
CA GLY A 147 -27.88 21.96 3.39
C GLY A 147 -27.22 20.61 3.65
N SER A 148 -27.56 19.55 2.89
CA SER A 148 -26.86 18.27 2.99
C SER A 148 -25.44 18.35 2.44
N GLU A 149 -24.53 17.53 2.98
CA GLU A 149 -23.11 17.51 2.60
C GLU A 149 -22.70 16.10 2.21
N TYR A 150 -21.84 15.99 1.21
CA TYR A 150 -21.16 14.75 0.89
C TYR A 150 -19.71 15.02 0.47
N LEU A 151 -18.89 13.98 0.58
CA LEU A 151 -17.49 14.05 0.15
C LEU A 151 -17.32 13.26 -1.15
N VAL A 152 -16.66 13.86 -2.12
CA VAL A 152 -16.20 13.19 -3.34
C VAL A 152 -14.74 12.83 -3.16
N VAL A 153 -14.39 11.56 -3.42
CA VAL A 153 -13.01 11.07 -3.39
C VAL A 153 -12.69 10.41 -4.74
N VAL A 154 -11.83 11.05 -5.52
CA VAL A 154 -11.25 10.44 -6.73
C VAL A 154 -10.11 9.55 -6.29
N SER A 155 -10.18 8.26 -6.61
CA SER A 155 -9.13 7.30 -6.26
C SER A 155 -8.18 7.04 -7.43
N GLY A 156 -7.01 6.47 -7.15
CA GLY A 156 -6.09 5.98 -8.18
C GLY A 156 -6.64 4.78 -8.96
N SER A 157 -7.62 4.07 -8.42
CA SER A 157 -8.41 3.07 -9.15
C SER A 157 -9.44 3.76 -10.06
N PRO A 158 -10.09 3.04 -11.00
CA PRO A 158 -11.11 3.61 -11.88
C PRO A 158 -12.45 3.86 -11.16
N ARG A 159 -12.39 4.32 -9.92
CA ARG A 159 -13.54 4.57 -9.07
C ARG A 159 -13.51 5.97 -8.50
N VAL A 160 -14.66 6.59 -8.42
CA VAL A 160 -14.90 7.81 -7.64
C VAL A 160 -15.92 7.48 -6.57
N TRP A 161 -15.56 7.76 -5.34
CA TRP A 161 -16.36 7.43 -4.16
C TRP A 161 -17.11 8.66 -3.64
N LEU A 162 -18.32 8.43 -3.19
CA LEU A 162 -19.20 9.44 -2.61
C LEU A 162 -19.54 9.02 -1.18
N LEU A 163 -19.18 9.83 -0.20
CA LEU A 163 -19.56 9.64 1.20
C LEU A 163 -20.69 10.61 1.57
N ASP A 164 -21.87 10.10 1.82
CA ASP A 164 -22.94 10.89 2.44
C ASP A 164 -22.61 11.13 3.92
N LEU A 165 -22.49 12.40 4.32
CA LEU A 165 -22.04 12.76 5.67
C LEU A 165 -23.16 12.64 6.71
N SER A 166 -24.42 12.61 6.28
CA SER A 166 -25.58 12.47 7.18
C SER A 166 -25.79 11.02 7.63
N THR A 167 -25.54 10.07 6.72
CA THR A 167 -25.71 8.64 6.94
C THR A 167 -24.42 7.89 7.18
N ASN A 168 -23.28 8.52 6.85
CA ASN A 168 -21.93 7.92 6.82
C ASN A 168 -21.85 6.69 5.89
N THR A 169 -22.55 6.73 4.76
CA THR A 169 -22.60 5.63 3.78
C THR A 169 -21.83 5.99 2.52
N TRP A 170 -21.12 4.99 1.98
CA TRP A 170 -20.35 5.11 0.75
C TRP A 170 -21.14 4.60 -0.44
N SER A 171 -21.05 5.31 -1.56
CA SER A 171 -21.54 4.89 -2.88
C SER A 171 -20.50 5.23 -3.94
N GLN A 172 -20.69 4.73 -5.16
CA GLN A 172 -19.80 5.02 -6.30
C GLN A 172 -20.48 5.98 -7.27
N ALA A 173 -19.70 6.90 -7.82
CA ALA A 173 -20.13 7.70 -8.95
C ALA A 173 -20.37 6.81 -10.19
N THR A 174 -21.29 7.23 -11.05
CA THR A 174 -21.62 6.52 -12.28
C THR A 174 -20.81 7.01 -13.48
N GLY A 175 -20.91 6.30 -14.64
CA GLY A 175 -20.31 6.72 -15.91
C GLY A 175 -18.82 6.38 -16.08
N LEU A 176 -18.24 5.57 -15.18
CA LEU A 176 -16.84 5.12 -15.24
C LEU A 176 -16.68 3.68 -15.76
N THR A 177 -17.75 3.09 -16.30
CA THR A 177 -17.75 1.70 -16.78
C THR A 177 -16.75 1.42 -17.90
N GLU A 178 -16.40 2.44 -18.68
CA GLU A 178 -15.42 2.33 -19.75
C GLU A 178 -13.97 2.49 -19.28
N MET A 179 -13.76 3.00 -18.08
CA MET A 179 -12.43 3.13 -17.51
C MET A 179 -11.88 1.78 -17.12
N GLN A 180 -10.64 1.52 -17.49
CA GLN A 180 -10.01 0.23 -17.30
C GLN A 180 -9.24 0.16 -15.99
N ARG A 181 -9.13 -1.03 -15.41
CA ARG A 181 -8.53 -1.23 -14.10
C ARG A 181 -7.01 -1.22 -14.06
N TRP A 182 -6.32 -1.41 -15.15
CA TRP A 182 -4.88 -1.10 -15.24
C TRP A 182 -4.65 0.39 -15.45
N GLY A 183 -5.71 1.10 -15.73
CA GLY A 183 -5.77 2.52 -15.61
C GLY A 183 -6.16 2.90 -14.21
N GLY A 184 -6.26 4.16 -14.02
CA GLY A 184 -6.70 4.82 -12.81
C GLY A 184 -6.49 6.28 -12.99
N PHE A 185 -7.01 7.03 -12.06
CA PHE A 185 -6.75 8.46 -12.03
C PHE A 185 -5.38 8.72 -11.40
N SER A 186 -4.64 9.64 -11.97
CA SER A 186 -3.33 10.07 -11.47
C SER A 186 -3.33 11.53 -11.03
N ASN A 187 -4.35 12.29 -11.43
CA ASN A 187 -4.54 13.67 -10.98
C ASN A 187 -5.99 14.11 -11.23
N ALA A 188 -6.50 15.00 -10.39
CA ALA A 188 -7.83 15.56 -10.54
C ALA A 188 -7.89 17.00 -9.99
N VAL A 189 -8.74 17.83 -10.60
CA VAL A 189 -9.01 19.19 -10.15
C VAL A 189 -10.51 19.45 -10.06
N ALA A 190 -10.89 20.36 -9.18
CA ALA A 190 -12.27 20.81 -9.02
C ALA A 190 -12.34 22.32 -9.27
N ILE A 191 -13.24 22.75 -10.16
CA ILE A 191 -13.45 24.15 -10.54
C ILE A 191 -14.93 24.52 -10.44
N LYS A 192 -15.23 25.82 -10.35
CA LYS A 192 -16.60 26.34 -10.33
C LYS A 192 -16.89 27.12 -11.60
N ARG A 193 -17.78 26.63 -12.45
CA ARG A 193 -18.25 27.30 -13.66
C ARG A 193 -19.74 27.60 -13.58
N GLY A 194 -20.13 28.87 -13.76
CA GLY A 194 -21.53 29.27 -13.72
C GLY A 194 -22.23 28.88 -12.41
N GLY A 195 -21.50 28.85 -11.29
CA GLY A 195 -22.02 28.45 -9.98
C GLY A 195 -22.08 26.95 -9.74
N ARG A 196 -21.73 26.11 -10.74
CA ARG A 196 -21.68 24.66 -10.63
C ARG A 196 -20.26 24.17 -10.41
N LEU A 197 -20.09 23.14 -9.57
CA LEU A 197 -18.81 22.47 -9.39
C LEU A 197 -18.64 21.42 -10.49
N GLU A 198 -17.54 21.55 -11.20
CA GLU A 198 -17.04 20.53 -12.15
C GLU A 198 -15.83 19.82 -11.55
N ILE A 199 -15.71 18.53 -11.77
CA ILE A 199 -14.53 17.74 -11.45
C ILE A 199 -13.95 17.20 -12.75
N LEU A 200 -12.68 17.48 -12.97
CA LEU A 200 -11.92 16.98 -14.10
C LEU A 200 -10.84 16.06 -13.59
N ALA A 201 -10.74 14.86 -14.15
CA ALA A 201 -9.78 13.85 -13.73
C ALA A 201 -9.04 13.27 -14.93
N VAL A 202 -7.74 13.14 -14.81
CA VAL A 202 -6.86 12.52 -15.80
C VAL A 202 -6.29 11.24 -15.26
N GLY A 203 -6.12 10.28 -16.15
CA GLY A 203 -5.59 8.98 -15.82
C GLY A 203 -5.15 8.24 -17.07
N ASN A 204 -5.06 6.93 -16.99
CA ASN A 204 -4.77 6.07 -18.13
C ASN A 204 -5.87 5.03 -18.33
N GLU A 205 -6.12 4.71 -19.56
CA GLU A 205 -6.92 3.58 -20.01
C GLU A 205 -6.13 2.77 -21.04
N TRP A 206 -6.49 1.51 -21.20
CA TRP A 206 -5.97 0.69 -22.30
C TRP A 206 -6.88 0.77 -23.51
N ASP A 207 -6.30 1.02 -24.68
CA ASP A 207 -7.02 1.01 -25.96
C ASP A 207 -6.87 -0.36 -26.64
N TYR A 208 -7.94 -1.14 -26.64
CA TYR A 208 -7.95 -2.50 -27.21
C TYR A 208 -7.99 -2.53 -28.74
N GLY A 209 -8.43 -1.45 -29.36
CA GLY A 209 -8.40 -1.31 -30.81
C GLY A 209 -7.00 -1.14 -31.37
N GLN A 210 -6.03 -0.83 -30.54
CA GLN A 210 -4.63 -0.60 -30.91
C GLN A 210 -3.67 -1.42 -30.05
N ALA A 211 -3.57 -2.72 -30.29
CA ALA A 211 -2.52 -3.61 -29.79
C ALA A 211 -1.92 -3.18 -28.41
N TRP A 212 -2.71 -3.26 -27.33
CA TRP A 212 -2.24 -3.14 -25.96
C TRP A 212 -1.53 -1.83 -25.58
N LYS A 213 -1.90 -0.72 -26.13
CA LYS A 213 -1.30 0.57 -25.81
C LYS A 213 -2.14 1.30 -24.76
N GLY A 214 -1.53 1.57 -23.62
CA GLY A 214 -2.10 2.47 -22.62
C GLY A 214 -2.22 3.89 -23.22
N ARG A 215 -3.38 4.53 -23.06
CA ARG A 215 -3.65 5.92 -23.49
C ARG A 215 -4.08 6.75 -22.31
N ASN A 216 -3.62 7.99 -22.28
CA ASN A 216 -4.13 8.94 -21.28
C ASN A 216 -5.57 9.33 -21.62
N VAL A 217 -6.35 9.57 -20.58
CA VAL A 217 -7.78 9.87 -20.67
C VAL A 217 -8.15 11.05 -19.79
N LEU A 218 -9.06 11.88 -20.27
CA LEU A 218 -9.70 12.95 -19.52
C LEU A 218 -11.17 12.61 -19.31
N TYR A 219 -11.57 12.57 -18.02
CA TYR A 219 -12.95 12.46 -17.57
C TYR A 219 -13.44 13.77 -16.96
N ARG A 220 -14.74 14.01 -17.05
CA ARG A 220 -15.41 15.19 -16.51
C ARG A 220 -16.71 14.82 -15.81
N SER A 221 -16.94 15.43 -14.69
CA SER A 221 -18.23 15.52 -14.01
C SER A 221 -18.71 16.96 -14.01
N VAL A 222 -19.99 17.19 -14.34
CA VAL A 222 -20.66 18.51 -14.30
C VAL A 222 -21.78 18.55 -13.24
N ASP A 223 -21.94 17.49 -12.48
CA ASP A 223 -22.95 17.29 -11.46
C ASP A 223 -22.33 17.09 -10.07
N SER A 224 -21.21 17.77 -9.83
CA SER A 224 -20.48 17.73 -8.56
C SER A 224 -19.97 16.34 -8.15
N GLY A 225 -19.55 15.54 -9.11
CA GLY A 225 -18.92 14.24 -8.89
C GLY A 225 -19.88 13.06 -8.86
N MET A 226 -21.19 13.23 -9.10
CA MET A 226 -22.16 12.15 -9.08
C MET A 226 -22.04 11.22 -10.28
N SER A 227 -21.73 11.80 -11.43
CA SER A 227 -21.46 11.03 -12.66
C SER A 227 -20.29 11.62 -13.43
N PHE A 228 -19.63 10.74 -14.18
CA PHE A 228 -18.47 11.11 -15.01
C PHE A 228 -18.70 10.69 -16.46
N GLN A 229 -18.19 11.51 -17.37
CA GLN A 229 -18.17 11.24 -18.78
C GLN A 229 -16.74 11.33 -19.29
N ARG A 230 -16.30 10.36 -20.12
CA ARG A 230 -15.05 10.47 -20.86
C ARG A 230 -15.17 11.55 -21.91
N LEU A 231 -14.33 12.58 -21.82
CA LEU A 231 -14.26 13.61 -22.85
C LEU A 231 -13.41 13.16 -24.03
N ARG A 232 -12.22 12.64 -23.75
CA ARG A 232 -11.29 12.19 -24.80
C ARG A 232 -10.15 11.35 -24.29
N TRP A 233 -9.52 10.63 -25.21
CA TRP A 233 -8.14 10.16 -25.09
C TRP A 233 -7.17 11.24 -25.62
N TYR A 234 -5.94 11.24 -25.09
CA TYR A 234 -4.88 12.16 -25.52
C TYR A 234 -3.50 11.52 -25.34
N ASP A 235 -2.49 12.05 -26.02
CA ASP A 235 -1.10 11.64 -25.88
C ASP A 235 -0.33 12.66 -25.03
N GLY A 236 0.72 12.23 -24.31
CA GLY A 236 1.62 13.08 -23.55
C GLY A 236 1.54 12.90 -22.04
N GLN A 237 1.71 13.99 -21.28
CA GLN A 237 1.76 13.96 -19.82
C GLN A 237 0.36 13.85 -19.21
N ARG A 238 0.25 13.15 -18.07
CA ARG A 238 -0.99 13.05 -17.28
C ARG A 238 -1.11 14.21 -16.29
N GLN A 239 -1.06 15.45 -16.82
CA GLN A 239 -1.06 16.65 -16.00
C GLN A 239 -2.27 17.52 -16.33
N ILE A 240 -3.10 17.74 -15.32
CA ILE A 240 -4.18 18.71 -15.31
C ILE A 240 -3.90 19.73 -14.21
N TRP A 241 -4.22 20.97 -14.49
CA TRP A 241 -4.03 22.07 -13.55
C TRP A 241 -5.25 23.02 -13.61
N SER A 242 -5.55 23.70 -12.53
CA SER A 242 -6.61 24.71 -12.46
C SER A 242 -6.15 25.95 -11.69
N ASP A 243 -6.78 27.08 -11.99
CA ASP A 243 -6.64 28.31 -11.20
C ASP A 243 -7.36 28.21 -9.83
N GLY A 244 -8.00 27.08 -9.56
CA GLY A 244 -8.78 26.87 -8.35
C GLY A 244 -10.19 27.49 -8.40
N GLU A 245 -10.53 28.25 -9.43
CA GLU A 245 -11.81 28.93 -9.56
C GLU A 245 -12.62 28.47 -10.77
N GLN A 246 -12.29 28.90 -11.97
CA GLN A 246 -13.17 28.74 -13.14
C GLN A 246 -12.53 28.03 -14.32
N GLN A 247 -11.20 28.03 -14.40
CA GLN A 247 -10.49 27.51 -15.55
C GLN A 247 -9.60 26.33 -15.20
N ALA A 248 -9.57 25.36 -16.11
CA ALA A 248 -8.64 24.23 -16.05
C ALA A 248 -7.89 24.06 -17.38
N TRP A 249 -6.68 23.55 -17.30
CA TRP A 249 -5.79 23.31 -18.43
C TRP A 249 -5.28 21.89 -18.41
N LEU A 250 -5.12 21.33 -19.60
CA LEU A 250 -4.59 20.00 -19.83
C LEU A 250 -3.28 20.11 -20.62
N LEU A 251 -2.23 19.46 -20.11
CA LEU A 251 -0.99 19.25 -20.87
C LEU A 251 -1.12 17.96 -21.68
N HIS A 252 -1.07 18.07 -22.99
CA HIS A 252 -1.07 16.90 -23.87
C HIS A 252 0.01 17.06 -24.97
N GLY A 253 0.90 16.08 -25.08
CA GLY A 253 2.13 16.20 -25.85
C GLY A 253 2.99 17.35 -25.33
N ASP A 254 3.43 18.23 -26.25
CA ASP A 254 4.14 19.46 -25.94
C ASP A 254 3.17 20.68 -25.91
N THR A 255 1.88 20.44 -25.68
CA THR A 255 0.83 21.43 -25.86
C THR A 255 0.01 21.60 -24.59
N LEU A 256 -0.14 22.85 -24.17
CA LEU A 256 -1.11 23.26 -23.15
C LEU A 256 -2.41 23.66 -23.82
N SER A 257 -3.53 23.14 -23.35
CA SER A 257 -4.87 23.52 -23.81
C SER A 257 -5.75 23.90 -22.62
N SER A 258 -6.55 24.95 -22.79
CA SER A 258 -7.65 25.21 -21.85
C SER A 258 -8.80 24.26 -22.13
N ILE A 259 -9.46 23.82 -21.07
CA ILE A 259 -10.67 22.98 -21.13
C ILE A 259 -11.87 23.91 -21.05
N GLU A 260 -12.60 24.04 -22.16
CA GLU A 260 -13.73 24.96 -22.27
C GLU A 260 -15.01 24.39 -21.59
N SER A 261 -16.02 25.23 -21.45
CA SER A 261 -17.27 24.84 -20.76
C SER A 261 -18.07 23.74 -21.48
N ASP A 262 -17.89 23.58 -22.77
CA ASP A 262 -18.48 22.50 -23.58
C ASP A 262 -17.60 21.21 -23.56
N GLY A 263 -16.44 21.24 -22.88
CA GLY A 263 -15.47 20.13 -22.84
C GLY A 263 -14.49 20.11 -24.01
N SER A 264 -14.59 21.07 -24.95
CA SER A 264 -13.61 21.22 -26.02
C SER A 264 -12.25 21.71 -25.48
N LEU A 265 -11.18 21.46 -26.20
CA LEU A 265 -9.86 21.96 -25.88
C LEU A 265 -9.49 23.13 -26.79
N LYS A 266 -9.23 24.28 -26.18
CA LYS A 266 -8.68 25.42 -26.90
C LYS A 266 -7.17 25.42 -26.75
N LEU A 267 -6.48 25.23 -27.86
CA LEU A 267 -5.04 25.17 -27.92
C LEU A 267 -4.40 26.50 -27.51
N LEU A 268 -3.49 26.44 -26.55
CA LEU A 268 -2.54 27.49 -26.23
C LEU A 268 -1.15 27.02 -26.70
N LYS A 269 -0.26 27.92 -27.02
CA LYS A 269 1.09 27.54 -27.42
C LYS A 269 1.94 27.18 -26.22
N LEU A 270 2.60 26.04 -26.25
CA LEU A 270 3.62 25.69 -25.28
C LEU A 270 4.85 25.18 -26.03
N ASN A 271 6.00 25.65 -25.73
CA ASN A 271 7.29 24.97 -25.77
C ASN A 271 8.44 25.90 -25.34
N PRO A 272 8.56 26.28 -24.06
CA PRO A 272 9.69 27.09 -23.58
C PRO A 272 10.97 26.28 -23.43
N TYR A 273 10.91 24.95 -23.44
CA TYR A 273 12.02 24.05 -23.15
C TYR A 273 12.68 23.41 -24.37
N GLY A 274 12.20 23.73 -25.59
CA GLY A 274 12.74 23.26 -26.88
C GLY A 274 12.44 21.81 -27.18
N SER A 275 13.20 20.85 -26.66
CA SER A 275 13.00 19.40 -26.89
C SER A 275 12.35 18.75 -25.67
N SER A 276 11.35 17.89 -25.92
CA SER A 276 10.75 17.03 -24.89
C SER A 276 11.65 15.86 -24.45
N SER A 277 12.77 15.68 -25.15
CA SER A 277 13.72 14.60 -24.81
C SER A 277 14.28 14.77 -23.39
N GLY A 278 14.15 13.71 -22.57
CA GLY A 278 14.61 13.65 -21.19
C GLY A 278 13.73 14.38 -20.19
N ILE A 279 12.57 14.91 -20.60
CA ILE A 279 11.56 15.43 -19.66
C ILE A 279 10.85 14.25 -19.01
N ARG A 280 10.87 14.21 -17.69
CA ARG A 280 10.16 13.21 -16.89
C ARG A 280 8.77 13.69 -16.50
N ASN A 281 8.66 14.96 -16.12
CA ASN A 281 7.42 15.54 -15.65
C ASN A 281 7.34 17.05 -15.94
N VAL A 282 6.12 17.57 -15.97
CA VAL A 282 5.84 19.01 -16.04
C VAL A 282 4.72 19.33 -15.07
N LEU A 283 4.94 20.26 -14.14
CA LEU A 283 3.94 20.70 -13.18
C LEU A 283 3.61 22.17 -13.41
N PHE A 284 2.42 22.57 -13.01
CA PHE A 284 1.97 23.94 -13.11
C PHE A 284 1.43 24.43 -11.76
N ALA A 285 1.71 25.70 -11.46
CA ALA A 285 1.05 26.43 -10.38
C ALA A 285 0.77 27.85 -10.84
N GLY A 286 -0.41 28.38 -10.56
CA GLY A 286 -0.79 29.69 -11.02
C GLY A 286 -1.38 30.58 -9.94
N GLY A 287 -1.24 31.88 -10.12
CA GLY A 287 -1.67 32.91 -9.20
C GLY A 287 -2.89 33.68 -9.70
N ASP A 288 -2.65 34.66 -10.52
CA ASP A 288 -3.73 35.47 -11.11
C ASP A 288 -4.21 34.88 -12.44
N PRO A 289 -5.44 35.21 -12.88
CA PRO A 289 -5.86 34.87 -14.22
C PRO A 289 -4.82 35.39 -15.24
N GLY A 290 -4.05 34.48 -15.84
CA GLY A 290 -3.02 34.82 -16.80
C GLY A 290 -1.57 34.58 -16.37
N SER A 291 -1.30 34.45 -15.07
CA SER A 291 0.06 34.18 -14.58
C SER A 291 0.19 32.76 -14.07
N VAL A 292 1.18 32.04 -14.58
CA VAL A 292 1.47 30.66 -14.20
C VAL A 292 2.96 30.37 -14.21
N ILE A 293 3.42 29.60 -13.23
CA ILE A 293 4.77 29.00 -13.26
C ILE A 293 4.67 27.55 -13.68
N MET A 294 5.52 27.17 -14.63
CA MET A 294 5.72 25.82 -15.07
C MET A 294 7.04 25.28 -14.53
N ALA A 295 7.00 24.12 -13.90
CA ALA A 295 8.17 23.37 -13.44
C ALA A 295 8.44 22.22 -14.41
N VAL A 296 9.57 22.26 -15.11
CA VAL A 296 10.01 21.24 -16.07
C VAL A 296 11.07 20.38 -15.41
N VAL A 297 10.75 19.10 -15.21
CA VAL A 297 11.60 18.11 -14.53
C VAL A 297 12.39 17.32 -15.57
N LYS A 298 13.73 17.41 -15.52
CA LYS A 298 14.66 16.63 -16.34
C LYS A 298 15.61 15.88 -15.42
N SER A 299 15.67 14.55 -15.56
CA SER A 299 16.48 13.71 -14.65
C SER A 299 16.19 14.05 -13.18
N ASP A 300 17.16 14.65 -12.48
CA ASP A 300 17.09 14.95 -11.05
C ASP A 300 17.04 16.48 -10.80
N SER A 301 16.63 17.28 -11.78
CA SER A 301 16.59 18.74 -11.67
C SER A 301 15.28 19.30 -12.21
N THR A 302 14.85 20.39 -11.62
CA THR A 302 13.66 21.14 -12.03
C THR A 302 14.05 22.55 -12.47
N ARG A 303 13.53 22.97 -13.62
CA ARG A 303 13.68 24.34 -14.14
C ARG A 303 12.32 25.03 -14.18
N PHE A 304 12.26 26.26 -13.72
CA PHE A 304 11.04 27.04 -13.65
C PHE A 304 10.95 28.04 -14.79
N TYR A 305 9.73 28.23 -15.28
CA TYR A 305 9.38 29.19 -16.34
C TYR A 305 8.11 29.92 -15.95
N LEU A 306 8.14 31.27 -15.99
CA LEU A 306 6.98 32.13 -15.73
C LEU A 306 6.31 32.52 -17.04
N CYS A 307 5.01 32.48 -17.05
CA CYS A 307 4.17 33.01 -18.13
C CYS A 307 3.09 33.95 -17.55
N ASN A 308 2.93 35.13 -18.10
CA ASN A 308 1.92 36.10 -17.66
C ASN A 308 0.77 36.24 -18.67
N ASP A 309 0.78 35.52 -19.75
CA ASP A 309 -0.20 35.52 -20.85
C ASP A 309 -0.70 34.11 -21.22
N ILE A 310 -0.73 33.23 -20.27
CA ILE A 310 -1.11 31.82 -20.31
C ILE A 310 -0.70 31.11 -21.61
N GLY A 311 0.57 30.70 -21.67
CA GLY A 311 1.10 29.83 -22.71
C GLY A 311 1.67 30.52 -23.95
N VAL A 312 1.68 31.85 -24.02
CA VAL A 312 2.19 32.57 -25.18
C VAL A 312 3.67 32.91 -25.07
N THR A 313 4.07 33.52 -23.96
CA THR A 313 5.48 33.87 -23.71
C THR A 313 5.96 33.32 -22.37
N TRP A 314 7.11 32.68 -22.41
CA TRP A 314 7.71 32.03 -21.23
C TRP A 314 9.06 32.69 -20.90
N LYS A 315 9.21 33.13 -19.67
CA LYS A 315 10.46 33.64 -19.13
C LYS A 315 11.10 32.56 -18.27
N LYS A 316 12.35 32.22 -18.56
CA LYS A 316 13.13 31.30 -17.71
C LYS A 316 13.44 31.97 -16.37
N MET A 317 13.15 31.27 -15.29
CA MET A 317 13.37 31.66 -13.90
C MET A 317 14.53 30.86 -13.28
N GLY A 318 14.44 30.51 -12.01
CA GLY A 318 15.44 29.72 -11.29
C GLY A 318 15.40 28.23 -11.61
N ALA A 319 16.14 27.46 -10.82
CA ALA A 319 16.19 26.00 -10.88
C ALA A 319 16.41 25.40 -9.49
N LEU A 320 16.04 24.13 -9.35
CA LEU A 320 16.36 23.27 -8.20
C LEU A 320 17.02 21.98 -8.72
N ASP A 321 18.00 21.46 -7.97
CA ASP A 321 18.77 20.26 -8.35
C ASP A 321 18.08 18.96 -7.91
N PHE A 322 16.72 18.94 -7.88
CA PHE A 322 15.89 17.78 -7.58
C PHE A 322 14.52 17.91 -8.25
N GLY A 323 13.79 16.79 -8.33
CA GLY A 323 12.42 16.70 -8.82
C GLY A 323 11.37 16.89 -7.72
N PRO A 324 10.09 17.03 -8.08
CA PRO A 324 8.99 17.03 -7.11
C PRO A 324 8.79 15.60 -6.57
N PHE A 325 8.23 15.50 -5.38
CA PHE A 325 7.85 14.18 -4.86
C PHE A 325 6.65 13.59 -5.63
N ASP A 326 5.64 14.43 -5.90
CA ASP A 326 4.44 14.03 -6.65
C ASP A 326 3.91 15.19 -7.53
N LEU A 327 2.88 14.92 -8.34
CA LEU A 327 2.25 15.91 -9.22
C LEU A 327 1.56 17.04 -8.46
N GLN A 328 1.13 16.81 -7.21
CA GLN A 328 0.47 17.79 -6.35
C GLN A 328 1.44 18.52 -5.40
N SER A 329 2.74 18.31 -5.57
CA SER A 329 3.79 18.93 -4.73
C SER A 329 4.11 20.38 -5.10
N PHE A 330 3.50 20.94 -6.13
CA PHE A 330 3.71 22.32 -6.59
C PHE A 330 2.41 23.12 -6.54
N HIS A 331 2.40 24.22 -5.79
CA HIS A 331 1.21 25.02 -5.58
C HIS A 331 1.50 26.51 -5.39
N PHE A 332 0.54 27.33 -5.82
CA PHE A 332 0.53 28.78 -5.61
C PHE A 332 -0.50 29.17 -4.53
N ALA A 333 -0.11 30.00 -3.60
CA ALA A 333 -0.99 30.57 -2.58
C ALA A 333 -1.54 31.95 -3.00
N PHE A 334 -2.76 31.97 -3.52
CA PHE A 334 -3.40 33.12 -4.13
C PHE A 334 -3.41 34.38 -3.26
N GLU A 335 -3.75 34.29 -2.00
CA GLU A 335 -3.91 35.46 -1.13
C GLU A 335 -2.59 36.08 -0.70
N ASN A 336 -1.48 35.33 -0.79
CA ASN A 336 -0.19 35.79 -0.25
C ASN A 336 0.92 35.90 -1.30
N GLY A 337 0.66 35.57 -2.55
CA GLY A 337 1.57 35.75 -3.67
C GLY A 337 2.89 34.97 -3.60
N PHE A 338 2.87 33.73 -3.10
CA PHE A 338 4.04 32.87 -3.03
C PHE A 338 3.78 31.49 -3.63
N TYR A 339 4.85 30.80 -4.03
CA TYR A 339 4.79 29.42 -4.48
C TYR A 339 5.51 28.50 -3.50
N LEU A 340 5.01 27.27 -3.36
CA LEU A 340 5.65 26.17 -2.63
C LEU A 340 5.91 25.01 -3.57
N TYR A 341 7.08 24.42 -3.45
CA TYR A 341 7.52 23.27 -4.22
C TYR A 341 8.08 22.20 -3.28
N GLY A 342 7.51 21.00 -3.32
CA GLY A 342 7.84 19.88 -2.47
C GLY A 342 8.62 18.81 -3.22
N GLY A 343 9.78 18.46 -2.71
CA GLY A 343 10.52 17.24 -3.00
C GLY A 343 10.63 16.42 -1.73
N VAL A 344 11.84 16.01 -1.35
CA VAL A 344 12.14 15.54 0.01
C VAL A 344 11.91 16.67 1.01
N ASP A 345 12.40 17.87 0.71
CA ASP A 345 12.14 19.08 1.48
C ASP A 345 11.13 20.00 0.76
N THR A 346 10.54 20.94 1.50
CA THR A 346 9.70 22.00 0.95
C THR A 346 10.50 23.27 0.71
N TYR A 347 10.33 23.86 -0.47
CA TYR A 347 10.91 25.13 -0.88
C TYR A 347 9.84 26.16 -1.18
N ARG A 348 10.15 27.40 -0.87
CA ARG A 348 9.30 28.57 -1.07
C ARG A 348 9.99 29.59 -1.96
N THR A 349 9.23 30.25 -2.83
CA THR A 349 9.66 31.46 -3.56
C THR A 349 8.64 32.57 -3.35
N ASP A 350 9.15 33.78 -3.17
CA ASP A 350 8.38 35.06 -3.08
C ASP A 350 8.67 35.97 -4.29
N ASP A 351 9.41 35.48 -5.29
CA ASP A 351 9.89 36.20 -6.46
C ASP A 351 9.66 35.45 -7.78
N ASP A 352 8.50 34.81 -7.88
CA ASP A 352 8.04 34.08 -9.07
C ASP A 352 9.01 33.00 -9.55
N GLY A 353 9.72 32.36 -8.64
CA GLY A 353 10.60 31.22 -8.94
C GLY A 353 12.02 31.61 -9.37
N VAL A 354 12.45 32.87 -9.16
CA VAL A 354 13.83 33.30 -9.37
C VAL A 354 14.75 32.70 -8.30
N THR A 355 14.34 32.86 -7.03
CA THR A 355 15.05 32.28 -5.90
C THR A 355 14.14 31.36 -5.08
N TRP A 356 14.73 30.31 -4.52
CA TRP A 356 14.02 29.33 -3.71
C TRP A 356 14.67 29.20 -2.34
N THR A 357 13.88 29.35 -1.30
CA THR A 357 14.32 29.22 0.10
C THR A 357 13.73 27.96 0.70
N LYS A 358 14.56 27.10 1.28
CA LYS A 358 14.12 25.91 2.00
C LYS A 358 13.35 26.30 3.27
N VAL A 359 12.17 25.71 3.48
CA VAL A 359 11.34 25.94 4.68
C VAL A 359 12.02 25.40 5.93
N ASN A 360 12.46 24.14 5.90
CA ASN A 360 13.38 23.53 6.86
C ASN A 360 14.06 22.32 6.22
N HIS A 361 15.10 21.83 6.86
CA HIS A 361 15.70 20.55 6.51
C HIS A 361 14.85 19.42 7.11
N TRP A 362 14.61 18.34 6.36
CA TRP A 362 13.77 17.24 6.82
C TRP A 362 14.26 16.61 8.14
N GLY A 363 15.58 16.54 8.36
CA GLY A 363 16.18 16.04 9.60
C GLY A 363 15.82 16.84 10.85
N ASP A 364 15.38 18.12 10.71
CA ASP A 364 14.92 18.95 11.83
C ASP A 364 13.65 18.40 12.48
N TYR A 365 12.87 17.59 11.74
CA TYR A 365 11.66 16.93 12.22
C TYR A 365 11.92 16.12 13.49
N TYR A 366 13.00 15.34 13.54
CA TYR A 366 13.26 14.42 14.65
C TYR A 366 13.51 15.11 16.00
N GLY A 367 13.90 16.37 15.96
CA GLY A 367 14.02 17.20 17.16
C GLY A 367 12.75 17.97 17.52
N ASN A 368 11.86 18.16 16.54
CA ASN A 368 10.68 19.01 16.70
C ASN A 368 9.56 18.67 15.70
N PRO A 369 8.91 17.48 15.81
CA PRO A 369 7.90 17.02 14.85
C PRO A 369 6.64 17.89 14.80
N GLU A 370 6.40 18.73 15.80
CA GLU A 370 5.26 19.63 15.83
C GLU A 370 5.46 20.84 14.92
N PHE A 371 6.67 21.38 14.80
CA PHE A 371 6.94 22.63 14.10
C PHE A 371 7.95 22.52 12.95
N LYS A 372 8.37 21.31 12.61
CA LYS A 372 9.27 21.01 11.50
C LYS A 372 8.67 19.96 10.58
N LEU A 373 8.72 20.23 9.28
CA LEU A 373 8.20 19.32 8.26
C LEU A 373 9.03 18.02 8.24
N HIS A 374 8.33 16.91 8.09
CA HIS A 374 8.91 15.62 7.72
C HIS A 374 9.34 15.64 6.24
N ALA A 375 10.13 14.64 5.86
CA ALA A 375 10.48 14.39 4.46
C ALA A 375 9.27 14.05 3.60
N ASP A 376 9.49 14.12 2.30
CA ASP A 376 8.60 13.70 1.23
C ASP A 376 7.24 14.41 1.24
N ILE A 377 7.01 15.22 0.22
CA ILE A 377 5.90 16.16 0.18
C ILE A 377 4.90 15.75 -0.92
N PRO A 378 3.93 14.87 -0.67
CA PRO A 378 2.94 14.44 -1.67
C PRO A 378 2.05 15.57 -2.17
N MET A 379 1.69 16.50 -1.28
CA MET A 379 0.78 17.58 -1.65
C MET A 379 1.08 18.86 -0.89
N VAL A 380 0.96 19.97 -1.59
CA VAL A 380 0.86 21.32 -1.02
C VAL A 380 -0.43 21.95 -1.53
N LYS A 381 -1.25 22.52 -0.64
CA LYS A 381 -2.51 23.16 -1.02
C LYS A 381 -2.85 24.35 -0.14
N SER A 382 -3.17 25.47 -0.78
CA SER A 382 -3.65 26.67 -0.12
C SER A 382 -5.16 26.82 -0.27
N PHE A 383 -5.76 27.43 0.73
CA PHE A 383 -7.19 27.68 0.85
C PHE A 383 -7.40 29.17 1.17
N PRO A 384 -8.64 29.70 1.07
CA PRO A 384 -8.97 31.05 1.49
C PRO A 384 -8.49 31.38 2.91
N GLU A 385 -8.35 32.67 3.21
CA GLU A 385 -7.85 33.24 4.48
C GLU A 385 -6.36 32.89 4.77
N GLY A 386 -5.56 32.68 3.71
CA GLY A 386 -4.12 32.44 3.81
C GLY A 386 -3.72 31.13 4.47
N VAL A 387 -4.64 30.15 4.54
CA VAL A 387 -4.38 28.84 5.13
C VAL A 387 -3.73 27.94 4.10
N THR A 388 -2.58 27.39 4.42
CA THR A 388 -1.84 26.45 3.57
C THR A 388 -1.63 25.14 4.33
N PHE A 389 -1.89 24.01 3.67
CA PHE A 389 -1.54 22.68 4.16
C PHE A 389 -0.37 22.12 3.37
N ILE A 390 0.54 21.45 4.09
CA ILE A 390 1.67 20.71 3.54
C ILE A 390 1.53 19.29 4.05
N CYS A 391 1.25 18.36 3.16
CA CYS A 391 1.17 16.93 3.44
C CYS A 391 2.56 16.32 3.31
N THR A 392 2.92 15.43 4.24
CA THR A 392 4.24 14.78 4.31
C THR A 392 4.08 13.31 4.70
N ASP A 393 5.17 12.56 4.71
CA ASP A 393 5.21 11.20 5.21
C ASP A 393 5.11 11.12 6.75
N GLY A 394 5.23 12.23 7.44
CA GLY A 394 5.02 12.38 8.88
C GLY A 394 3.72 13.09 9.26
N GLY A 395 2.74 13.13 8.35
CA GLY A 395 1.44 13.74 8.59
C GLY A 395 1.17 15.01 7.80
N ALA A 396 0.16 15.78 8.23
CA ALA A 396 -0.24 17.03 7.62
C ALA A 396 0.07 18.23 8.53
N TYR A 397 0.62 19.25 7.92
CA TYR A 397 0.98 20.52 8.56
C TYR A 397 0.09 21.66 8.06
N ILE A 398 -0.27 22.56 8.97
CA ILE A 398 -0.94 23.81 8.66
C ILE A 398 0.03 24.99 8.80
N SER A 399 -0.03 25.92 7.87
CA SER A 399 0.64 27.22 7.92
C SER A 399 -0.38 28.34 7.69
N ARG A 400 -0.19 29.48 8.39
CA ARG A 400 -0.98 30.71 8.21
C ARG A 400 -0.13 31.89 7.75
N ASN A 401 1.13 31.63 7.42
CA ASN A 401 2.08 32.66 6.97
C ASN A 401 2.91 32.18 5.77
N GLY A 402 2.29 31.36 4.94
CA GLY A 402 2.88 30.92 3.69
C GLY A 402 4.06 29.96 3.83
N GLY A 403 4.01 29.05 4.78
CA GLY A 403 5.06 28.06 4.98
C GLY A 403 6.26 28.56 5.77
N LYS A 404 6.32 29.85 6.18
CA LYS A 404 7.42 30.40 7.00
C LYS A 404 7.45 29.77 8.41
N SER A 405 6.29 29.42 8.94
CA SER A 405 6.14 28.52 10.07
C SER A 405 5.03 27.51 9.80
N VAL A 406 5.17 26.33 10.37
CA VAL A 406 4.25 25.21 10.18
C VAL A 406 3.90 24.60 11.54
N ARG A 407 2.75 23.94 11.64
CA ARG A 407 2.38 23.13 12.78
C ARG A 407 1.74 21.83 12.32
N ASN A 408 2.28 20.69 12.77
CA ASN A 408 1.69 19.38 12.54
C ASN A 408 0.35 19.26 13.30
N ILE A 409 -0.72 18.96 12.59
CA ILE A 409 -2.05 18.78 13.17
C ILE A 409 -2.42 17.31 13.33
N THR A 410 -1.51 16.40 13.03
CA THR A 410 -1.80 14.95 12.94
C THR A 410 -1.06 14.10 13.96
N LEU A 411 -0.31 14.71 14.90
CA LEU A 411 0.45 13.98 15.92
C LEU A 411 -0.41 13.39 17.04
N LYS A 412 -1.73 13.43 16.94
CA LYS A 412 -2.64 12.86 17.95
C LYS A 412 -3.81 12.17 17.27
N ASN A 413 -3.92 10.87 17.47
CA ASN A 413 -5.08 10.06 17.08
C ASN A 413 -5.41 10.00 15.57
N LEU A 414 -4.47 10.39 14.70
CA LEU A 414 -4.54 10.08 13.28
C LEU A 414 -3.71 8.81 13.03
N ASN A 415 -4.33 7.64 13.15
CA ASN A 415 -3.66 6.34 13.16
C ASN A 415 -3.59 5.77 11.75
N ILE A 416 -2.73 6.33 10.89
CA ILE A 416 -2.58 5.96 9.48
C ILE A 416 -1.18 5.42 9.14
N SER A 417 -0.35 5.13 10.15
CA SER A 417 0.98 4.52 9.92
C SER A 417 0.87 3.21 9.16
N GLN A 418 1.84 2.98 8.27
CA GLN A 418 1.93 1.82 7.39
C GLN A 418 2.98 0.86 7.93
N TYR A 419 2.56 -0.23 8.58
CA TYR A 419 3.47 -1.17 9.26
C TYR A 419 3.75 -2.41 8.41
N TYR A 420 5.05 -2.69 8.19
CA TYR A 420 5.55 -3.91 7.56
C TYR A 420 5.75 -5.06 8.55
N GLY A 421 5.93 -4.75 9.82
CA GLY A 421 6.15 -5.78 10.83
C GLY A 421 5.93 -5.26 12.24
N THR A 422 5.58 -6.18 13.15
CA THR A 422 5.46 -5.92 14.57
C THR A 422 6.16 -7.01 15.36
N TYR A 423 6.67 -6.69 16.52
CA TYR A 423 7.22 -7.64 17.45
C TYR A 423 6.89 -7.24 18.88
N THR A 424 6.34 -8.16 19.66
CA THR A 424 6.11 -7.98 21.10
C THR A 424 7.12 -8.78 21.89
N SER A 425 7.84 -8.14 22.83
CA SER A 425 8.72 -8.91 23.71
C SER A 425 7.92 -9.92 24.53
N ARG A 426 8.37 -11.17 24.54
CA ARG A 426 7.74 -12.26 25.30
C ARG A 426 8.12 -12.19 26.76
N ASN A 427 9.28 -11.58 27.08
CA ASN A 427 9.71 -11.33 28.46
C ASN A 427 8.97 -10.15 29.08
N ASN A 428 8.67 -9.13 28.30
CA ASN A 428 7.97 -7.93 28.74
C ASN A 428 6.97 -7.47 27.69
N THR A 429 5.74 -7.94 27.76
CA THR A 429 4.65 -7.67 26.79
C THR A 429 4.23 -6.19 26.71
N GLN A 430 4.75 -5.34 27.60
CA GLN A 430 4.60 -3.89 27.48
C GLN A 430 5.44 -3.34 26.31
N VAL A 431 6.56 -4.00 25.98
CA VAL A 431 7.44 -3.57 24.89
C VAL A 431 6.90 -4.12 23.57
N VAL A 432 6.38 -3.21 22.77
CA VAL A 432 5.90 -3.47 21.41
C VAL A 432 6.74 -2.65 20.45
N SER A 433 7.37 -3.31 19.51
CA SER A 433 8.10 -2.68 18.41
C SER A 433 7.37 -2.86 17.10
N ALA A 434 7.49 -1.88 16.22
CA ALA A 434 6.91 -1.89 14.89
C ALA A 434 7.88 -1.26 13.89
N GLY A 435 8.00 -1.89 12.74
CA GLY A 435 8.72 -1.35 11.60
C GLY A 435 7.71 -0.81 10.61
N SER A 436 7.88 0.43 10.19
CA SER A 436 6.93 1.10 9.29
C SER A 436 7.62 1.64 8.06
N GLN A 437 6.82 1.95 7.07
CA GLN A 437 7.25 2.75 5.94
C GLN A 437 7.50 4.18 6.41
N ASP A 438 8.62 4.76 6.01
CA ASP A 438 9.06 6.14 6.21
C ASP A 438 9.15 6.57 7.69
N GLN A 439 8.17 6.20 8.51
CA GLN A 439 8.11 6.48 9.96
C GLN A 439 9.03 5.57 10.80
N GLY A 440 9.79 4.71 10.15
CA GLY A 440 10.93 4.00 10.71
C GLY A 440 10.63 2.93 11.75
N PHE A 441 11.66 2.63 12.54
CA PHE A 441 11.53 1.73 13.68
C PHE A 441 10.96 2.48 14.89
N GLN A 442 9.87 1.96 15.40
CA GLN A 442 9.07 2.55 16.48
C GLN A 442 8.96 1.57 17.65
N ARG A 443 8.88 2.08 18.85
CA ARG A 443 8.73 1.27 20.06
C ARG A 443 7.78 1.92 21.08
N SER A 444 6.85 1.14 21.62
CA SER A 444 6.02 1.48 22.77
C SER A 444 6.41 0.61 23.96
N GLN A 445 6.50 1.20 25.13
CA GLN A 445 6.91 0.53 26.37
C GLN A 445 5.82 0.58 27.45
N ILE A 446 4.69 1.22 27.18
CA ILE A 446 3.61 1.43 28.13
C ILE A 446 2.29 1.03 27.48
N ASP A 447 1.51 0.20 28.17
CA ASP A 447 0.13 -0.09 27.85
C ASP A 447 -0.79 0.63 28.86
N SER A 448 -1.44 1.69 28.40
CA SER A 448 -2.42 2.45 29.21
C SER A 448 -3.85 1.91 29.09
N GLY A 449 -4.05 0.78 28.40
CA GLY A 449 -5.37 0.23 28.08
C GLY A 449 -6.04 0.83 26.86
N GLY A 450 -5.55 1.97 26.34
CA GLY A 450 -6.00 2.63 25.11
C GLY A 450 -5.04 2.42 23.94
N VAL A 451 -5.18 3.28 22.94
CA VAL A 451 -4.24 3.33 21.80
C VAL A 451 -2.90 3.88 22.27
N ARG A 452 -1.83 3.13 22.05
CA ARG A 452 -0.49 3.45 22.59
C ARG A 452 0.20 4.54 21.79
N ALA A 453 0.99 5.34 22.45
CA ALA A 453 2.01 6.17 21.83
C ALA A 453 3.27 5.33 21.55
N PHE A 454 3.87 5.54 20.38
CA PHE A 454 5.11 4.91 19.96
C PHE A 454 6.20 5.97 19.81
N LYS A 455 7.40 5.66 20.30
CA LYS A 455 8.58 6.48 20.07
C LYS A 455 9.26 6.02 18.80
N GLN A 456 9.31 6.87 17.80
CA GLN A 456 10.17 6.70 16.65
C GLN A 456 11.63 6.85 17.07
N THR A 457 12.47 5.88 16.77
CA THR A 457 13.88 5.86 17.18
C THR A 457 14.84 6.07 16.01
N ILE A 458 14.40 5.76 14.80
CA ILE A 458 15.10 5.97 13.54
C ILE A 458 14.09 6.00 12.39
N SER A 459 14.36 6.74 11.32
CA SER A 459 13.48 6.83 10.14
C SER A 459 13.77 5.77 9.08
N GLY A 460 12.88 5.68 8.10
CA GLY A 460 12.98 4.83 6.92
C GLY A 460 12.11 3.57 7.00
N ASP A 461 12.38 2.59 6.15
CA ASP A 461 11.54 1.40 5.93
C ASP A 461 12.08 0.19 6.69
N TYR A 462 11.41 -0.22 7.76
CA TYR A 462 11.85 -1.35 8.58
C TYR A 462 10.85 -2.49 8.57
N ALA A 463 11.35 -3.71 8.36
CA ALA A 463 10.54 -4.92 8.35
C ALA A 463 11.22 -6.09 9.06
N HIS A 464 10.53 -7.23 9.11
CA HIS A 464 11.04 -8.51 9.63
C HIS A 464 11.70 -8.38 11.00
N LEU A 465 10.90 -7.97 12.00
CA LEU A 465 11.36 -7.84 13.38
C LEU A 465 11.41 -9.23 14.04
N VAL A 466 12.60 -9.74 14.31
CA VAL A 466 12.81 -11.11 14.81
C VAL A 466 13.73 -11.16 16.02
N SER A 467 13.46 -12.08 16.96
CA SER A 467 14.25 -12.28 18.17
C SER A 467 14.38 -13.77 18.50
N GLY A 468 15.57 -14.20 18.91
CA GLY A 468 15.82 -15.55 19.36
C GLY A 468 15.82 -15.72 20.89
N ASP A 469 15.72 -14.61 21.64
CA ASP A 469 15.82 -14.56 23.11
C ASP A 469 14.60 -13.89 23.76
N ASN A 470 13.43 -14.05 23.13
CA ASN A 470 12.14 -13.55 23.61
C ASN A 470 12.06 -12.01 23.73
N GLY A 471 12.89 -11.28 22.99
CA GLY A 471 12.84 -9.83 22.91
C GLY A 471 13.90 -9.10 23.71
N LYS A 472 14.86 -9.79 24.35
CA LYS A 472 16.01 -9.12 24.97
C LYS A 472 16.84 -8.41 23.92
N SER A 473 17.08 -9.09 22.79
CA SER A 473 17.66 -8.52 21.58
C SER A 473 16.71 -8.65 20.39
N LEU A 474 16.91 -7.80 19.39
CA LEU A 474 16.06 -7.78 18.19
C LEU A 474 16.90 -7.54 16.95
N PHE A 475 16.62 -8.30 15.90
CA PHE A 475 17.03 -7.99 14.54
C PHE A 475 15.87 -7.41 13.74
N CYS A 476 16.18 -6.51 12.82
CA CYS A 476 15.27 -6.08 11.76
C CYS A 476 16.05 -5.75 10.50
N VAL A 477 15.34 -5.63 9.38
CA VAL A 477 15.91 -5.29 8.09
C VAL A 477 15.40 -3.92 7.62
N TYR A 478 16.28 -3.20 6.98
CA TYR A 478 16.02 -2.02 6.18
C TYR A 478 16.50 -2.30 4.74
N PRO A 479 15.91 -1.73 3.68
CA PRO A 479 16.46 -1.87 2.34
C PRO A 479 17.94 -1.45 2.28
N GLY A 480 18.86 -2.44 2.22
CA GLY A 480 20.30 -2.23 2.17
C GLY A 480 21.10 -2.54 3.43
N PHE A 481 20.48 -2.82 4.57
CA PHE A 481 21.22 -3.28 5.76
C PHE A 481 20.37 -4.11 6.74
N VAL A 482 21.07 -4.89 7.56
CA VAL A 482 20.53 -5.54 8.76
C VAL A 482 20.86 -4.68 9.96
N MET A 483 19.88 -4.46 10.83
CA MET A 483 20.04 -3.80 12.12
C MET A 483 19.85 -4.80 13.27
N TYR A 484 20.74 -4.76 14.26
CA TYR A 484 20.68 -5.51 15.51
C TYR A 484 20.64 -4.56 16.71
N ILE A 485 19.71 -4.80 17.61
CA ILE A 485 19.51 -4.05 18.86
C ILE A 485 19.77 -5.01 20.02
N PRO A 486 20.96 -4.99 20.64
CA PRO A 486 21.36 -5.98 21.66
C PRO A 486 20.57 -5.87 22.97
N GLU A 487 20.08 -4.68 23.32
CA GLU A 487 19.32 -4.40 24.55
C GLU A 487 17.93 -3.83 24.18
N HIS A 488 17.19 -4.56 23.36
CA HIS A 488 15.96 -4.05 22.76
C HIS A 488 14.91 -3.60 23.79
N GLU A 489 14.75 -4.28 24.92
CA GLU A 489 13.73 -3.91 25.91
C GLU A 489 14.04 -2.60 26.63
N ASN A 490 15.31 -2.30 26.89
CA ASN A 490 15.74 -1.26 27.80
C ASN A 490 16.67 -0.21 27.17
N GLY A 491 17.27 -0.51 26.03
CA GLY A 491 18.31 0.30 25.41
C GLY A 491 18.02 0.69 23.97
N TRP A 492 18.89 1.53 23.44
CA TRP A 492 18.99 1.86 22.02
C TRP A 492 20.46 2.04 21.63
N SER A 493 21.10 0.96 21.23
CA SER A 493 22.47 0.96 20.72
C SER A 493 22.59 0.07 19.48
N PRO A 494 21.89 0.44 18.39
CA PRO A 494 21.81 -0.41 17.22
C PRO A 494 23.16 -0.61 16.55
N LYS A 495 23.37 -1.80 16.00
CA LYS A 495 24.48 -2.17 15.12
C LYS A 495 23.93 -2.44 13.75
N MET A 496 24.56 -1.88 12.71
CA MET A 496 24.06 -1.99 11.35
C MET A 496 25.15 -2.57 10.45
N ARG A 497 24.75 -3.44 9.51
CA ARG A 497 25.64 -4.00 8.52
C ARG A 497 24.98 -4.05 7.16
N ASN A 498 25.59 -3.40 6.17
CA ASN A 498 25.05 -3.30 4.82
C ASN A 498 25.11 -4.63 4.06
N PHE A 499 24.18 -4.78 3.11
CA PHE A 499 24.20 -5.78 2.05
C PHE A 499 24.03 -5.14 0.67
N ASP A 500 24.35 -5.89 -0.40
CA ASP A 500 24.14 -5.42 -1.77
C ASP A 500 22.67 -5.59 -2.18
N MET A 501 21.94 -4.49 -2.32
CA MET A 501 20.53 -4.48 -2.70
C MET A 501 20.25 -5.07 -4.09
N LYS A 502 21.19 -4.99 -5.03
CA LYS A 502 20.97 -5.46 -6.41
C LYS A 502 20.67 -6.96 -6.50
N SER A 503 21.13 -7.72 -5.51
CA SER A 503 20.95 -9.16 -5.45
C SER A 503 19.95 -9.62 -4.40
N GLN A 504 19.28 -8.70 -3.69
CA GLN A 504 18.33 -9.00 -2.61
C GLN A 504 16.88 -8.66 -3.02
N LEU A 505 15.92 -9.19 -2.27
CA LEU A 505 14.60 -8.58 -2.20
C LEU A 505 14.70 -7.18 -1.59
N TRP A 506 13.75 -6.32 -1.88
CA TRP A 506 13.70 -4.98 -1.28
C TRP A 506 13.63 -5.05 0.26
N LEU A 507 12.83 -5.97 0.80
CA LEU A 507 12.77 -6.32 2.21
C LEU A 507 13.03 -7.83 2.35
N PRO A 508 14.29 -8.25 2.45
CA PRO A 508 14.62 -9.68 2.56
C PRO A 508 14.21 -10.24 3.93
N PRO A 509 13.59 -11.43 3.99
CA PRO A 509 13.14 -12.01 5.24
C PRO A 509 14.30 -12.41 6.17
N LEU A 510 14.05 -12.33 7.47
CA LEU A 510 14.97 -12.66 8.54
C LEU A 510 14.43 -13.79 9.40
N SER A 511 15.33 -14.67 9.88
CA SER A 511 15.04 -15.61 10.94
C SER A 511 16.17 -15.66 11.97
N VAL A 512 15.85 -15.99 13.22
CA VAL A 512 16.83 -16.13 14.31
C VAL A 512 16.60 -17.47 15.01
N ARG A 513 17.68 -18.20 15.26
CA ARG A 513 17.64 -19.43 16.01
C ARG A 513 17.67 -19.14 17.51
N PRO A 514 16.77 -19.72 18.34
CA PRO A 514 16.81 -19.57 19.80
C PRO A 514 18.15 -19.95 20.43
N SER A 515 18.85 -20.96 19.91
CA SER A 515 20.17 -21.38 20.40
C SER A 515 21.29 -20.41 20.04
N LYS A 516 21.06 -19.47 19.12
CA LYS A 516 22.02 -18.44 18.65
C LYS A 516 21.35 -17.07 18.52
N PRO A 517 20.86 -16.47 19.61
CA PRO A 517 20.04 -15.26 19.53
C PRO A 517 20.80 -14.03 18.99
N GLY A 518 22.13 -14.04 19.02
CA GLY A 518 22.97 -13.00 18.43
C GLY A 518 23.29 -13.19 16.94
N THR A 519 22.64 -14.15 16.25
CA THR A 519 22.82 -14.42 14.82
C THR A 519 21.49 -14.42 14.10
N THR A 520 21.34 -13.59 13.08
CA THR A 520 20.21 -13.67 12.14
C THR A 520 20.62 -14.29 10.82
N TYR A 521 19.66 -14.97 10.19
CA TYR A 521 19.74 -15.57 8.87
C TYR A 521 18.91 -14.71 7.92
N LEU A 522 19.57 -14.08 6.94
CA LEU A 522 18.93 -13.25 5.92
C LEU A 522 18.74 -14.09 4.66
N ALA A 523 17.49 -14.25 4.26
CA ALA A 523 17.12 -14.87 2.99
C ALA A 523 16.95 -13.82 1.89
N GLY A 524 16.87 -14.26 0.64
CA GLY A 524 16.63 -13.35 -0.50
C GLY A 524 17.86 -13.01 -1.33
N GLY A 525 19.08 -13.26 -0.83
CA GLY A 525 20.36 -12.92 -1.47
C GLY A 525 20.79 -13.76 -2.63
N THR A 526 21.50 -13.15 -3.59
CA THR A 526 22.31 -13.86 -4.58
C THR A 526 23.78 -13.60 -4.32
N LYS A 527 24.61 -14.62 -4.45
CA LYS A 527 26.07 -14.44 -4.49
C LYS A 527 26.49 -14.03 -5.90
N LYS A 528 27.65 -13.39 -6.05
CA LYS A 528 28.20 -12.96 -7.36
C LYS A 528 27.84 -13.94 -8.49
N GLY A 529 27.00 -13.53 -9.42
CA GLY A 529 26.50 -14.37 -10.49
C GLY A 529 25.16 -15.04 -10.18
N ASN A 530 24.89 -16.18 -10.77
CA ASN A 530 23.69 -16.97 -10.56
C ASN A 530 23.80 -17.79 -9.27
N GLY A 531 22.79 -17.71 -8.41
CA GLY A 531 22.70 -18.46 -7.16
C GLY A 531 21.86 -17.72 -6.11
N ALA A 532 21.24 -18.48 -5.21
CA ALA A 532 20.46 -17.95 -4.11
C ALA A 532 20.97 -18.54 -2.78
N TYR A 533 21.43 -17.66 -1.90
CA TYR A 533 22.11 -18.04 -0.67
C TYR A 533 21.48 -17.36 0.54
N VAL A 534 21.55 -18.02 1.70
CA VAL A 534 21.26 -17.43 3.00
C VAL A 534 22.55 -16.84 3.57
N TYR A 535 22.48 -15.58 3.98
CA TYR A 535 23.55 -14.88 4.69
C TYR A 535 23.31 -14.90 6.18
N THR A 536 24.38 -14.98 6.97
CA THR A 536 24.31 -14.86 8.43
C THR A 536 24.95 -13.56 8.89
N TYR A 537 24.31 -12.89 9.83
CA TYR A 537 24.80 -11.69 10.50
C TYR A 537 24.93 -12.02 11.97
N THR A 538 26.15 -12.16 12.44
CA THR A 538 26.46 -12.54 13.83
C THR A 538 27.04 -11.36 14.58
N PHE A 539 26.43 -11.00 15.71
CA PHE A 539 26.97 -9.99 16.61
C PHE A 539 28.20 -10.53 17.33
N MET A 540 29.34 -9.87 17.12
CA MET A 540 30.63 -10.20 17.72
C MET A 540 31.20 -8.96 18.44
N SER A 541 31.09 -8.97 19.76
CA SER A 541 31.60 -7.90 20.64
C SER A 541 31.03 -6.50 20.37
N THR A 542 31.31 -5.90 19.24
CA THR A 542 30.93 -4.52 18.90
C THR A 542 30.26 -4.34 17.56
N ASP A 543 30.32 -5.32 16.65
CA ASP A 543 29.85 -5.18 15.28
C ASP A 543 29.23 -6.49 14.76
N LEU A 544 28.56 -6.41 13.60
CA LEU A 544 27.98 -7.55 12.89
C LEU A 544 29.00 -8.12 11.89
N VAL A 545 29.31 -9.41 12.03
CA VAL A 545 30.14 -10.17 11.09
C VAL A 545 29.22 -10.92 10.13
N VAL A 546 29.53 -10.83 8.85
CA VAL A 546 28.72 -11.44 7.77
C VAL A 546 29.43 -12.69 7.25
N ASP A 547 28.66 -13.78 7.13
CA ASP A 547 29.05 -15.01 6.43
C ASP A 547 27.88 -15.50 5.57
N SER A 548 28.04 -16.60 4.85
CA SER A 548 26.99 -17.20 4.05
C SER A 548 26.98 -18.71 4.20
N LEU A 549 25.78 -19.29 4.21
CA LEU A 549 25.61 -20.73 4.06
C LEU A 549 26.11 -21.16 2.67
N LYS A 550 26.64 -22.36 2.57
CA LYS A 550 27.25 -22.86 1.32
C LYS A 550 26.23 -23.42 0.32
N PHE A 551 25.00 -23.67 0.77
CA PHE A 551 23.98 -24.29 -0.07
C PHE A 551 23.38 -23.27 -1.04
N ASP A 552 23.33 -23.63 -2.34
CA ASP A 552 22.70 -22.84 -3.38
C ASP A 552 21.26 -23.26 -3.61
N PHE A 553 20.30 -22.47 -3.14
CA PHE A 553 18.88 -22.73 -3.27
C PHE A 553 18.32 -22.51 -4.69
N SER A 554 19.10 -21.90 -5.59
CA SER A 554 18.67 -21.71 -6.99
C SER A 554 18.66 -23.01 -7.80
N GLU A 555 19.44 -24.00 -7.37
CA GLU A 555 19.67 -25.25 -8.12
C GLU A 555 20.08 -24.99 -9.58
N GLY A 556 20.79 -23.90 -9.83
CA GLY A 556 21.24 -23.48 -11.15
C GLY A 556 20.19 -22.74 -11.99
N ALA A 557 19.00 -22.47 -11.46
CA ALA A 557 18.01 -21.62 -12.12
C ALA A 557 18.35 -20.11 -11.95
N ASN A 558 18.06 -19.33 -12.98
CA ASN A 558 18.27 -17.88 -12.94
C ASN A 558 17.14 -17.17 -12.15
N ASP A 559 17.48 -16.01 -11.57
CA ASP A 559 16.55 -15.07 -10.93
C ASP A 559 15.73 -15.66 -9.78
N VAL A 560 16.19 -16.73 -9.15
CA VAL A 560 15.56 -17.28 -7.94
C VAL A 560 15.91 -16.42 -6.75
N ARG A 561 14.90 -16.07 -5.95
CA ARG A 561 15.03 -15.37 -4.67
C ARG A 561 14.49 -16.26 -3.55
N LEU A 562 15.05 -16.11 -2.36
CA LEU A 562 14.51 -16.73 -1.17
C LEU A 562 13.42 -15.79 -0.62
N THR A 563 12.21 -16.28 -0.54
CA THR A 563 11.04 -15.48 -0.20
C THR A 563 10.64 -15.60 1.26
N GLU A 564 11.08 -16.65 1.94
CA GLU A 564 10.89 -16.81 3.38
C GLU A 564 11.94 -17.77 3.97
N ILE A 565 12.24 -17.56 5.25
CA ILE A 565 13.06 -18.45 6.06
C ILE A 565 12.58 -18.47 7.50
N GLU A 566 12.40 -19.64 8.09
CA GLU A 566 12.07 -19.76 9.51
C GLU A 566 12.72 -21.00 10.12
N PHE A 567 13.21 -20.87 11.37
CA PHE A 567 13.67 -21.99 12.21
C PHE A 567 12.66 -22.31 13.30
N ALA A 568 12.43 -23.60 13.54
CA ALA A 568 11.48 -24.03 14.55
C ALA A 568 11.93 -23.66 15.97
N ARG A 569 11.03 -23.07 16.74
CA ARG A 569 11.33 -22.63 18.13
C ARG A 569 11.56 -23.81 19.08
N SER A 570 10.87 -24.92 18.87
CA SER A 570 11.00 -26.14 19.70
C SER A 570 12.25 -26.96 19.39
N ASN A 571 12.76 -26.88 18.17
CA ASN A 571 13.99 -27.54 17.75
C ASN A 571 14.61 -26.75 16.58
N ASP A 572 15.47 -25.80 16.89
CA ASP A 572 16.05 -24.88 15.91
C ASP A 572 17.17 -25.51 15.03
N ASN A 573 17.39 -26.83 15.12
CA ASN A 573 18.07 -27.57 14.07
C ASN A 573 17.19 -27.76 12.84
N ILE A 574 15.85 -27.67 13.01
CA ILE A 574 14.90 -27.75 11.91
C ILE A 574 14.54 -26.33 11.43
N GLY A 575 14.67 -26.10 10.14
CA GLY A 575 14.30 -24.85 9.50
C GLY A 575 13.83 -25.08 8.07
N TYR A 576 13.10 -24.12 7.54
CA TYR A 576 12.54 -24.17 6.19
C TYR A 576 12.88 -22.90 5.43
N VAL A 577 13.04 -23.05 4.12
CA VAL A 577 13.24 -21.94 3.17
C VAL A 577 12.24 -22.09 2.02
N LEU A 578 11.59 -20.99 1.65
CA LEU A 578 10.76 -20.89 0.46
C LEU A 578 11.49 -20.09 -0.62
N THR A 579 11.20 -20.37 -1.87
CA THR A 579 11.80 -19.68 -3.01
C THR A 579 10.77 -19.09 -3.96
N SER A 580 11.15 -18.05 -4.67
CA SER A 580 10.29 -17.34 -5.63
C SER A 580 9.77 -18.21 -6.77
N ASN A 581 10.41 -19.35 -7.05
CA ASN A 581 9.96 -20.33 -8.03
C ASN A 581 9.18 -21.52 -7.41
N GLY A 582 8.70 -21.36 -6.16
CA GLY A 582 7.80 -22.29 -5.48
C GLY A 582 8.45 -23.53 -4.89
N ASN A 583 9.78 -23.58 -4.74
CA ASN A 583 10.43 -24.69 -4.04
C ASN A 583 10.38 -24.50 -2.53
N VAL A 584 10.36 -25.61 -1.82
CA VAL A 584 10.46 -25.72 -0.37
C VAL A 584 11.69 -26.54 -0.01
N PHE A 585 12.50 -26.03 0.90
CA PHE A 585 13.69 -26.72 1.41
C PHE A 585 13.59 -26.86 2.93
N VAL A 586 14.12 -27.97 3.47
CA VAL A 586 14.22 -28.21 4.91
C VAL A 586 15.67 -28.51 5.30
N THR A 587 16.07 -28.00 6.44
CA THR A 587 17.26 -28.46 7.18
C THR A 587 16.84 -29.19 8.45
N THR A 588 17.64 -30.14 8.90
CA THR A 588 17.52 -30.84 10.20
C THR A 588 18.81 -30.76 11.01
N ASP A 589 19.78 -30.03 10.52
CA ASP A 589 21.12 -29.85 11.08
C ASP A 589 21.52 -28.36 11.17
N ALA A 590 20.56 -27.51 11.48
CA ALA A 590 20.76 -26.08 11.72
C ALA A 590 21.27 -25.30 10.50
N GLY A 591 20.94 -25.73 9.31
CA GLY A 591 21.32 -25.08 8.05
C GLY A 591 22.66 -25.56 7.47
N ALA A 592 23.29 -26.60 8.03
CA ALA A 592 24.51 -27.17 7.47
C ALA A 592 24.24 -27.89 6.13
N THR A 593 23.11 -28.58 6.05
CA THR A 593 22.61 -29.19 4.83
C THR A 593 21.12 -28.90 4.62
N TRP A 594 20.69 -28.92 3.36
CA TRP A 594 19.30 -28.65 2.98
C TRP A 594 18.80 -29.70 2.01
N THR A 595 17.54 -30.10 2.19
CA THR A 595 16.86 -31.07 1.35
C THR A 595 15.64 -30.45 0.73
N LYS A 596 15.53 -30.53 -0.60
CA LYS A 596 14.35 -30.10 -1.32
C LYS A 596 13.15 -30.98 -1.01
N LYS A 597 12.00 -30.37 -0.81
CA LYS A 597 10.72 -31.01 -0.50
C LYS A 597 9.72 -30.90 -1.64
N ALA A 598 8.50 -31.41 -1.44
CA ALA A 598 7.43 -31.30 -2.41
C ALA A 598 7.05 -29.84 -2.66
N ARG A 599 6.58 -29.56 -3.84
CA ARG A 599 5.87 -28.31 -4.14
C ARG A 599 4.39 -28.50 -3.82
N PRO A 600 3.68 -27.45 -3.31
CA PRO A 600 2.23 -27.45 -3.32
C PRO A 600 1.71 -27.69 -4.74
N GLN A 601 0.74 -28.56 -4.89
CA GLN A 601 0.09 -28.72 -6.19
C GLN A 601 -0.63 -27.45 -6.58
N LYS A 602 -0.51 -27.10 -7.84
CA LYS A 602 -1.10 -25.94 -8.42
C LYS A 602 -2.19 -26.31 -9.41
N LEU A 603 -3.30 -25.60 -9.35
CA LEU A 603 -4.34 -25.59 -10.35
C LEU A 603 -4.00 -24.49 -11.38
N GLY A 604 -3.93 -24.79 -12.67
CA GLY A 604 -3.92 -23.78 -13.71
C GLY A 604 -2.58 -23.25 -14.25
N GLY A 605 -1.51 -23.95 -14.22
CA GLY A 605 -0.32 -23.60 -15.02
C GLY A 605 0.69 -22.59 -14.45
N HIS A 606 0.39 -21.83 -13.43
CA HIS A 606 1.33 -20.97 -12.69
C HIS A 606 1.79 -21.62 -11.39
N TYR A 607 3.00 -21.48 -10.93
CA TYR A 607 3.49 -22.07 -9.69
C TYR A 607 3.07 -21.25 -8.46
N PHE A 608 2.98 -21.89 -7.31
CA PHE A 608 2.73 -21.21 -6.05
C PHE A 608 3.98 -20.41 -5.62
N HIS A 609 3.82 -19.10 -5.48
CA HIS A 609 4.87 -18.22 -4.96
C HIS A 609 4.62 -18.02 -3.46
N GLY A 610 5.38 -18.73 -2.62
CA GLY A 610 5.26 -18.64 -1.17
C GLY A 610 5.94 -17.39 -0.61
N ASN A 611 5.22 -16.63 0.21
CA ASN A 611 5.75 -15.43 0.86
C ASN A 611 5.64 -15.52 2.39
N ALA A 612 4.98 -16.56 2.90
CA ALA A 612 4.69 -16.72 4.31
C ALA A 612 4.91 -18.17 4.76
N LEU A 613 5.42 -18.34 5.96
CA LEU A 613 5.69 -19.61 6.59
C LEU A 613 5.34 -19.51 8.08
N ALA A 614 4.70 -20.54 8.63
CA ALA A 614 4.53 -20.70 10.05
C ALA A 614 4.83 -22.15 10.44
N ILE A 615 5.68 -22.32 11.44
CA ILE A 615 6.05 -23.62 11.99
C ILE A 615 5.29 -23.85 13.30
N ASP A 616 4.72 -25.03 13.48
CA ASP A 616 4.04 -25.40 14.71
C ASP A 616 5.00 -25.36 15.91
N ALA A 617 4.55 -24.72 16.98
CA ALA A 617 5.38 -24.51 18.17
C ALA A 617 5.82 -25.82 18.87
N VAL A 618 5.06 -26.90 18.73
CA VAL A 618 5.30 -28.19 19.37
C VAL A 618 5.86 -29.21 18.39
N ASN A 619 5.27 -29.28 17.18
CA ASN A 619 5.66 -30.24 16.15
C ASN A 619 6.32 -29.53 14.96
N PRO A 620 7.65 -29.46 14.89
CA PRO A 620 8.33 -28.75 13.82
C PRO A 620 8.20 -29.38 12.42
N SER A 621 7.63 -30.59 12.32
CA SER A 621 7.28 -31.22 11.03
C SER A 621 5.92 -30.72 10.49
N ARG A 622 5.15 -30.02 11.30
CA ARG A 622 3.90 -29.39 10.89
C ARG A 622 4.14 -27.93 10.54
N ILE A 623 3.93 -27.60 9.27
CA ILE A 623 4.15 -26.27 8.74
C ILE A 623 2.94 -25.81 7.93
N VAL A 624 2.72 -24.50 7.90
CA VAL A 624 1.78 -23.85 6.99
C VAL A 624 2.55 -22.86 6.14
N ILE A 625 2.33 -22.92 4.83
CA ILE A 625 2.89 -21.98 3.88
C ILE A 625 1.78 -21.19 3.21
N GLY A 626 2.02 -19.92 2.94
CA GLY A 626 1.09 -18.99 2.30
C GLY A 626 1.76 -18.20 1.20
N GLY A 627 0.97 -17.65 0.30
CA GLY A 627 1.47 -16.84 -0.80
C GLY A 627 0.38 -16.44 -1.77
N THR A 628 0.68 -16.46 -3.07
CA THR A 628 -0.27 -16.06 -4.12
C THR A 628 -1.42 -17.07 -4.23
N GLY A 629 -2.66 -16.57 -4.12
CA GLY A 629 -3.87 -17.38 -4.14
C GLY A 629 -4.93 -16.92 -5.14
N TYR A 630 -4.50 -16.40 -6.28
CA TYR A 630 -5.43 -15.86 -7.28
C TYR A 630 -5.95 -16.92 -8.26
N ASP A 631 -5.15 -17.91 -8.58
CA ASP A 631 -5.50 -19.02 -9.47
C ASP A 631 -5.30 -20.41 -8.83
N SER A 632 -5.01 -20.44 -7.51
CA SER A 632 -4.77 -21.62 -6.71
C SER A 632 -5.07 -21.27 -5.23
N PRO A 633 -5.19 -22.27 -4.32
CA PRO A 633 -5.31 -21.98 -2.90
C PRO A 633 -4.16 -21.08 -2.40
N ALA A 634 -4.47 -20.09 -1.55
CA ALA A 634 -3.49 -19.16 -1.01
C ALA A 634 -2.64 -19.74 0.12
N ALA A 635 -3.06 -20.86 0.73
CA ALA A 635 -2.35 -21.49 1.83
C ALA A 635 -2.41 -23.03 1.76
N TYR A 636 -1.35 -23.66 2.27
CA TYR A 636 -1.19 -25.11 2.32
C TYR A 636 -0.61 -25.55 3.66
N ILE A 637 -1.00 -26.71 4.15
CA ILE A 637 -0.44 -27.34 5.35
C ILE A 637 0.32 -28.61 5.00
N SER A 638 1.44 -28.84 5.67
CA SER A 638 2.15 -30.12 5.71
C SER A 638 2.26 -30.59 7.15
N THR A 639 2.13 -31.90 7.38
CA THR A 639 2.33 -32.55 8.70
C THR A 639 3.52 -33.49 8.73
N ASP A 640 4.26 -33.55 7.62
CA ASP A 640 5.36 -34.52 7.39
C ASP A 640 6.67 -33.79 6.96
N GLY A 641 6.87 -32.58 7.43
CA GLY A 641 8.08 -31.81 7.16
C GLY A 641 8.23 -31.36 5.70
N GLY A 642 7.11 -31.07 5.03
CA GLY A 642 7.08 -30.60 3.64
C GLY A 642 7.14 -31.72 2.60
N SER A 643 7.03 -32.99 3.00
CA SER A 643 7.03 -34.11 2.06
C SER A 643 5.73 -34.19 1.26
N THR A 644 4.62 -33.79 1.88
CA THR A 644 3.31 -33.59 1.21
C THR A 644 2.64 -32.32 1.69
N PHE A 645 1.79 -31.74 0.84
CA PHE A 645 1.00 -30.55 1.17
C PHE A 645 -0.47 -30.76 0.86
N THR A 646 -1.33 -30.27 1.77
CA THR A 646 -2.78 -30.25 1.61
C THR A 646 -3.23 -28.79 1.56
N ALA A 647 -4.08 -28.44 0.61
CA ALA A 647 -4.63 -27.10 0.47
C ALA A 647 -5.56 -26.74 1.65
N LEU A 648 -5.40 -25.56 2.19
CA LEU A 648 -6.32 -24.95 3.16
C LEU A 648 -7.36 -24.11 2.40
N ASN A 649 -8.38 -24.81 1.87
CA ASN A 649 -9.42 -24.19 1.05
C ASN A 649 -10.31 -23.23 1.85
N GLY A 650 -10.90 -22.23 1.16
CA GLY A 650 -11.88 -21.29 1.73
C GLY A 650 -11.36 -19.88 2.00
N LEU A 651 -10.05 -19.61 1.84
CA LEU A 651 -9.60 -18.22 1.66
C LEU A 651 -10.14 -17.68 0.33
N PRO A 652 -10.54 -16.39 0.28
CA PRO A 652 -10.82 -15.75 -0.99
C PRO A 652 -9.53 -15.66 -1.83
N PRO A 653 -9.64 -15.41 -3.13
CA PRO A 653 -8.46 -15.08 -3.94
C PRO A 653 -7.73 -13.87 -3.38
N CYS A 654 -6.52 -14.07 -2.87
CA CYS A 654 -5.72 -13.04 -2.20
C CYS A 654 -4.24 -13.42 -2.17
N LEU A 655 -3.42 -12.47 -1.76
CA LEU A 655 -2.02 -12.70 -1.37
C LEU A 655 -1.94 -12.86 0.14
N VAL A 656 -1.42 -13.99 0.62
CA VAL A 656 -1.03 -14.17 2.02
C VAL A 656 0.36 -13.59 2.23
N LEU A 657 0.46 -12.58 3.08
CA LEU A 657 1.71 -11.86 3.37
C LEU A 657 2.46 -12.46 4.56
N THR A 658 1.73 -12.84 5.60
CA THR A 658 2.33 -13.46 6.81
C THR A 658 1.35 -14.45 7.43
N LEU A 659 1.87 -15.47 8.07
CA LEU A 659 1.14 -16.48 8.81
C LEU A 659 1.62 -16.58 10.26
N ALA A 660 0.73 -16.93 11.17
CA ALA A 660 1.08 -17.30 12.54
C ALA A 660 0.17 -18.43 13.04
N MET A 661 0.70 -19.31 13.88
CA MET A 661 -0.09 -20.41 14.49
C MET A 661 -0.28 -20.16 15.98
N SER A 662 -1.42 -20.59 16.54
CA SER A 662 -1.61 -20.66 17.99
C SER A 662 -0.72 -21.72 18.62
N ASP A 663 -0.42 -21.58 19.93
CA ASP A 663 0.52 -22.47 20.61
C ASP A 663 0.06 -23.92 20.66
N ASP A 664 -1.25 -24.15 20.67
CA ASP A 664 -1.88 -25.48 20.58
C ASP A 664 -2.04 -25.99 19.13
N GLY A 665 -1.62 -25.18 18.15
CA GLY A 665 -1.72 -25.48 16.73
C GLY A 665 -3.15 -25.53 16.18
N ARG A 666 -4.16 -25.09 16.95
CA ARG A 666 -5.56 -25.12 16.55
C ARG A 666 -5.92 -24.04 15.55
N TYR A 667 -5.41 -22.82 15.77
CA TYR A 667 -5.75 -21.67 14.94
C TYR A 667 -4.55 -21.21 14.11
N ILE A 668 -4.81 -20.91 12.85
CA ILE A 668 -3.84 -20.32 11.93
C ILE A 668 -4.35 -18.95 11.52
N ALA A 669 -3.61 -17.91 11.86
CA ALA A 669 -3.90 -16.55 11.45
C ALA A 669 -3.19 -16.24 10.14
N ALA A 670 -3.89 -15.62 9.20
CA ALA A 670 -3.35 -15.13 7.93
C ALA A 670 -3.56 -13.61 7.83
N ALA A 671 -2.47 -12.89 7.66
CA ALA A 671 -2.45 -11.49 7.25
C ALA A 671 -2.39 -11.45 5.72
N THR A 672 -3.35 -10.76 5.09
CA THR A 672 -3.49 -10.75 3.63
C THR A 672 -3.63 -9.33 3.08
N ASP A 673 -3.46 -9.18 1.80
CA ASP A 673 -3.68 -7.91 1.09
C ASP A 673 -5.16 -7.46 1.07
N VAL A 674 -6.09 -8.33 1.44
CA VAL A 674 -7.54 -8.02 1.49
C VAL A 674 -8.15 -8.11 2.89
N GLY A 675 -7.39 -8.41 3.94
CA GLY A 675 -7.92 -8.50 5.30
C GLY A 675 -7.18 -9.50 6.18
N ALA A 676 -7.73 -9.76 7.36
CA ALA A 676 -7.25 -10.76 8.32
C ALA A 676 -8.20 -11.95 8.38
N PHE A 677 -7.64 -13.15 8.41
CA PHE A 677 -8.38 -14.41 8.42
C PHE A 677 -7.86 -15.34 9.50
N ILE A 678 -8.74 -16.16 10.08
CA ILE A 678 -8.38 -17.23 11.02
C ILE A 678 -8.92 -18.56 10.50
N TYR A 679 -8.06 -19.56 10.39
CA TYR A 679 -8.42 -20.94 10.11
C TYR A 679 -8.56 -21.73 11.40
N ASP A 680 -9.69 -22.39 11.61
CA ASP A 680 -9.85 -23.39 12.68
C ASP A 680 -9.53 -24.76 12.10
N VAL A 681 -8.44 -25.36 12.57
CA VAL A 681 -7.96 -26.68 12.10
C VAL A 681 -8.95 -27.81 12.41
N GLN A 682 -9.72 -27.70 13.51
CA GLN A 682 -10.73 -28.71 13.86
C GLN A 682 -11.96 -28.62 12.97
N GLN A 683 -12.38 -27.42 12.62
CA GLN A 683 -13.54 -27.17 11.75
C GLN A 683 -13.17 -27.15 10.26
N GLN A 684 -11.88 -27.09 9.94
CA GLN A 684 -11.34 -26.98 8.58
C GLN A 684 -11.93 -25.78 7.79
N THR A 685 -12.15 -24.65 8.45
CA THR A 685 -12.78 -23.46 7.85
C THR A 685 -12.02 -22.19 8.15
N TRP A 686 -11.97 -21.28 7.17
CA TRP A 686 -11.51 -19.91 7.33
C TRP A 686 -12.65 -19.00 7.76
N THR A 687 -12.35 -18.09 8.66
CA THR A 687 -13.22 -16.99 9.07
C THR A 687 -12.57 -15.67 8.70
N ASP A 688 -13.25 -14.81 7.96
CA ASP A 688 -12.84 -13.43 7.72
C ASP A 688 -13.09 -12.61 9.00
N VAL A 689 -12.05 -12.50 9.83
CA VAL A 689 -12.17 -11.81 11.13
C VAL A 689 -12.14 -10.28 10.98
N THR A 690 -11.80 -9.74 9.79
CA THR A 690 -11.95 -8.31 9.49
C THR A 690 -13.40 -7.88 9.65
N GLU A 691 -14.36 -8.75 9.31
CA GLU A 691 -15.79 -8.49 9.47
C GLU A 691 -16.25 -8.30 10.92
N LEU A 692 -15.42 -8.62 11.91
CA LEU A 692 -15.74 -8.50 13.33
C LEU A 692 -15.40 -7.11 13.90
N GLY A 693 -15.23 -6.10 13.05
CA GLY A 693 -15.05 -4.70 13.44
C GLY A 693 -13.62 -4.18 13.31
N ALA A 694 -12.78 -4.86 12.54
CA ALA A 694 -11.47 -4.33 12.15
C ALA A 694 -11.56 -3.50 10.85
N PRO A 695 -10.58 -2.62 10.57
CA PRO A 695 -10.58 -1.84 9.36
C PRO A 695 -10.33 -2.69 8.11
N ASP A 696 -11.02 -2.36 7.01
CA ASP A 696 -10.71 -2.91 5.69
C ASP A 696 -9.38 -2.34 5.20
N GLN A 697 -8.32 -3.13 5.36
CA GLN A 697 -6.94 -2.76 5.06
C GLN A 697 -6.17 -3.93 4.45
N THR A 698 -4.97 -3.64 3.96
CA THR A 698 -3.92 -4.64 3.80
C THR A 698 -3.34 -4.92 5.18
N TYR A 699 -3.42 -6.16 5.62
CA TYR A 699 -2.77 -6.66 6.82
C TYR A 699 -1.44 -7.24 6.39
N TRP A 700 -0.36 -6.53 6.73
CA TRP A 700 0.97 -6.91 6.26
C TRP A 700 1.61 -8.00 7.09
N HIS A 701 1.38 -7.94 8.39
CA HIS A 701 2.06 -8.82 9.35
C HIS A 701 1.09 -9.33 10.41
N VAL A 702 1.32 -10.56 10.86
CA VAL A 702 0.70 -11.11 12.06
C VAL A 702 1.74 -11.76 12.97
N ASP A 703 1.70 -11.40 14.25
CA ASP A 703 2.53 -11.96 15.32
C ASP A 703 1.64 -12.70 16.34
N ARG A 704 1.98 -13.95 16.66
CA ARG A 704 1.37 -14.66 17.79
C ARG A 704 2.01 -14.20 19.09
N VAL A 705 1.28 -13.53 19.94
CA VAL A 705 1.75 -13.06 21.25
C VAL A 705 1.30 -14.04 22.33
N GLU A 706 2.09 -15.08 22.55
CA GLU A 706 1.75 -16.23 23.38
C GLU A 706 1.39 -15.83 24.81
N PRO A 707 2.16 -14.96 25.51
CA PRO A 707 1.84 -14.60 26.88
C PRO A 707 0.52 -13.85 27.05
N LEU A 708 -0.02 -13.28 25.97
CA LEU A 708 -1.30 -12.57 25.97
C LEU A 708 -2.44 -13.39 25.34
N GLY A 709 -2.14 -14.51 24.73
CA GLY A 709 -3.13 -15.36 24.11
C GLY A 709 -3.82 -14.77 22.87
N LEU A 710 -3.15 -13.85 22.15
CA LEU A 710 -3.74 -13.10 21.02
C LEU A 710 -2.87 -13.12 19.77
N PHE A 711 -3.46 -12.68 18.66
CA PHE A 711 -2.76 -12.37 17.41
C PHE A 711 -2.67 -10.85 17.26
N ARG A 712 -1.47 -10.33 16.97
CA ARG A 712 -1.20 -8.91 16.74
C ARG A 712 -0.91 -8.67 15.26
N PHE A 713 -1.68 -7.79 14.66
CA PHE A 713 -1.59 -7.49 13.23
C PHE A 713 -1.02 -6.09 13.02
N GLY A 714 -0.06 -5.97 12.09
CA GLY A 714 0.36 -4.70 11.51
C GLY A 714 -0.40 -4.44 10.21
N THR A 715 -1.04 -3.27 10.11
CA THR A 715 -1.78 -2.86 8.89
C THR A 715 -1.00 -1.84 8.08
N TYR A 716 -1.25 -1.82 6.79
CA TYR A 716 -0.62 -0.86 5.89
C TYR A 716 -1.47 0.39 5.69
N GLY A 717 -1.70 1.14 6.80
CA GLY A 717 -2.41 2.41 6.77
C GLY A 717 -3.47 2.60 7.87
N ARG A 718 -3.54 1.69 8.85
CA ARG A 718 -4.48 1.81 9.98
C ARG A 718 -3.89 1.33 11.31
N GLY A 719 -2.56 1.42 11.43
CA GLY A 719 -1.88 1.11 12.68
C GLY A 719 -1.77 -0.38 13.02
N VAL A 720 -1.65 -0.67 14.30
CA VAL A 720 -1.49 -2.03 14.88
C VAL A 720 -2.75 -2.43 15.63
N TRP A 721 -3.20 -3.67 15.44
CA TRP A 721 -4.44 -4.22 15.98
C TRP A 721 -4.25 -5.58 16.61
N ASP A 722 -4.85 -5.81 17.78
CA ASP A 722 -4.90 -7.10 18.45
C ASP A 722 -6.22 -7.80 18.19
N PHE A 723 -6.16 -9.09 17.88
CA PHE A 723 -7.32 -9.98 17.79
C PHE A 723 -7.23 -11.07 18.86
N THR A 724 -8.22 -11.11 19.74
CA THR A 724 -8.35 -12.15 20.77
C THR A 724 -9.52 -13.06 20.42
N ILE A 725 -9.23 -14.36 20.27
CA ILE A 725 -10.27 -15.38 20.05
C ILE A 725 -11.01 -15.59 21.36
N THR A 726 -12.33 -15.45 21.35
CA THR A 726 -13.20 -15.62 22.55
C THR A 726 -13.99 -16.91 22.52
N GLY A 727 -14.02 -17.61 21.41
CA GLY A 727 -14.72 -18.88 21.25
C GLY A 727 -15.10 -19.18 19.81
N ILE A 728 -15.98 -20.15 19.66
CA ILE A 728 -16.64 -20.44 18.40
C ILE A 728 -18.10 -20.10 18.62
N THR A 729 -18.68 -19.28 17.77
CA THR A 729 -20.14 -19.11 17.77
C THR A 729 -20.73 -20.33 17.10
N SER A 730 -21.25 -21.26 17.90
CA SER A 730 -22.16 -22.28 17.38
C SER A 730 -23.51 -21.62 17.14
N ALA A 731 -23.89 -21.45 15.88
CA ALA A 731 -25.29 -21.22 15.56
C ALA A 731 -26.10 -22.48 15.79
N PRO A 732 -27.41 -22.40 16.05
CA PRO A 732 -28.28 -23.51 15.72
C PRO A 732 -28.07 -23.78 14.23
N GLU A 733 -27.80 -25.05 13.90
CA GLU A 733 -27.51 -25.52 12.55
C GLU A 733 -28.56 -25.06 11.52
N GLN A 734 -28.31 -23.94 10.88
CA GLN A 734 -28.58 -23.81 9.47
C GLN A 734 -27.20 -23.70 8.82
N ASN A 735 -26.70 -24.86 8.41
CA ASN A 735 -25.51 -24.98 7.59
C ASN A 735 -25.72 -24.25 6.26
N ILE A 736 -25.52 -22.93 6.24
CA ILE A 736 -25.15 -22.26 5.01
C ILE A 736 -23.64 -22.44 4.93
N SER A 737 -23.22 -23.64 4.62
CA SER A 737 -21.85 -23.87 4.21
C SER A 737 -21.61 -23.03 2.95
N LYS A 738 -20.53 -22.25 2.92
CA LYS A 738 -20.16 -21.50 1.71
C LYS A 738 -20.01 -22.45 0.55
N ALA A 739 -20.43 -22.04 -0.64
CA ALA A 739 -20.19 -22.82 -1.84
C ALA A 739 -18.67 -22.93 -2.05
N THR A 740 -18.17 -24.14 -2.25
CA THR A 740 -16.80 -24.33 -2.69
C THR A 740 -16.77 -24.20 -4.20
N LEU A 741 -16.16 -23.13 -4.69
CA LEU A 741 -16.00 -22.88 -6.12
C LEU A 741 -14.55 -23.13 -6.53
N THR A 742 -14.36 -23.91 -7.56
CA THR A 742 -13.09 -23.98 -8.29
C THR A 742 -13.31 -23.51 -9.73
N LEU A 743 -12.40 -22.68 -10.22
CA LEU A 743 -12.40 -22.17 -11.58
C LEU A 743 -11.13 -22.59 -12.31
N SER A 744 -11.27 -23.01 -13.55
CA SER A 744 -10.13 -23.20 -14.44
C SER A 744 -10.46 -22.74 -15.86
N GLY A 745 -9.51 -22.09 -16.51
CA GLY A 745 -9.65 -21.68 -17.89
C GLY A 745 -9.41 -22.83 -18.85
N GLU A 746 -10.19 -22.94 -19.91
CA GLU A 746 -10.05 -23.92 -20.95
C GLU A 746 -10.52 -23.40 -22.33
N LEU A 747 -10.10 -24.06 -23.39
CA LEU A 747 -10.63 -23.83 -24.74
C LEU A 747 -11.66 -24.91 -25.07
N VAL A 748 -12.91 -24.50 -25.28
CA VAL A 748 -13.97 -25.39 -25.72
C VAL A 748 -14.36 -25.03 -27.15
N SER A 749 -14.10 -25.94 -28.09
CA SER A 749 -14.33 -25.71 -29.53
C SER A 749 -13.70 -24.39 -30.03
N GLY A 750 -12.50 -24.04 -29.53
CA GLY A 750 -11.79 -22.83 -29.90
C GLY A 750 -12.32 -21.55 -29.23
N VAL A 751 -13.26 -21.66 -28.30
CA VAL A 751 -13.79 -20.55 -27.54
C VAL A 751 -13.14 -20.51 -26.16
N PRO A 752 -12.50 -19.41 -25.77
CA PRO A 752 -12.06 -19.21 -24.39
C PRO A 752 -13.24 -19.38 -23.44
N SER A 753 -13.07 -20.25 -22.46
CA SER A 753 -14.14 -20.67 -21.58
C SER A 753 -13.60 -20.85 -20.16
N VAL A 754 -14.47 -20.84 -19.19
CA VAL A 754 -14.18 -21.11 -17.80
C VAL A 754 -14.97 -22.34 -17.36
N ARG A 755 -14.24 -23.33 -16.85
CA ARG A 755 -14.82 -24.47 -16.16
C ARG A 755 -15.10 -24.07 -14.71
N ILE A 756 -16.32 -24.23 -14.29
CA ILE A 756 -16.80 -23.88 -12.94
C ILE A 756 -17.23 -25.18 -12.27
N THR A 757 -16.65 -25.48 -11.13
CA THR A 757 -17.06 -26.61 -10.30
C THR A 757 -17.55 -26.08 -8.97
N SER A 758 -18.77 -26.48 -8.58
CA SER A 758 -19.37 -26.11 -7.30
C SER A 758 -19.82 -27.37 -6.55
N ASP A 759 -19.69 -27.33 -5.24
CA ASP A 759 -20.17 -28.40 -4.34
C ASP A 759 -21.68 -28.31 -4.06
N ARG A 760 -22.34 -27.28 -4.57
CA ARG A 760 -23.78 -27.05 -4.42
C ARG A 760 -24.34 -26.09 -5.43
N GLU A 761 -25.67 -26.02 -5.49
CA GLU A 761 -26.40 -25.00 -6.19
C GLU A 761 -26.37 -23.67 -5.43
N THR A 762 -26.00 -22.55 -6.10
CA THR A 762 -25.97 -21.20 -5.51
C THR A 762 -26.21 -20.13 -6.57
N ASP A 763 -26.85 -19.04 -6.19
CA ASP A 763 -26.92 -17.85 -7.03
C ASP A 763 -25.57 -17.12 -7.01
N ALA A 764 -25.11 -16.66 -8.15
CA ALA A 764 -23.83 -16.01 -8.30
C ALA A 764 -23.88 -14.91 -9.36
N THR A 765 -22.94 -13.99 -9.26
CA THR A 765 -22.66 -13.01 -10.29
C THR A 765 -21.31 -13.36 -10.92
N ILE A 766 -21.31 -13.58 -12.25
CA ILE A 766 -20.10 -13.73 -13.02
C ILE A 766 -19.77 -12.42 -13.71
N VAL A 767 -18.53 -11.97 -13.57
CA VAL A 767 -18.04 -10.74 -14.19
C VAL A 767 -16.80 -11.06 -15.03
N TRP A 768 -16.81 -10.60 -16.26
CA TRP A 768 -15.72 -10.78 -17.21
C TRP A 768 -14.91 -9.50 -17.34
N TYR A 769 -13.61 -9.66 -17.24
CA TYR A 769 -12.63 -8.58 -17.35
C TYR A 769 -11.60 -8.92 -18.41
N ASP A 770 -11.10 -7.90 -19.11
CA ASP A 770 -9.89 -8.06 -19.92
C ASP A 770 -8.60 -8.01 -19.10
N LEU A 771 -7.47 -8.07 -19.78
CA LEU A 771 -6.15 -8.04 -19.15
C LEU A 771 -5.83 -6.69 -18.50
N ALA A 772 -6.57 -5.64 -18.85
CA ALA A 772 -6.47 -4.34 -18.20
C ALA A 772 -7.57 -4.12 -17.14
N ALA A 773 -8.31 -5.19 -16.79
CA ALA A 773 -9.42 -5.26 -15.85
C ALA A 773 -10.63 -4.37 -16.15
N ARG A 774 -10.85 -4.13 -17.39
CA ARG A 774 -12.09 -3.58 -17.85
C ARG A 774 -13.17 -4.63 -17.70
N ARG A 775 -14.27 -4.26 -17.07
CA ARG A 775 -15.47 -5.08 -17.00
C ARG A 775 -16.22 -4.99 -18.33
N TYR A 776 -16.38 -6.13 -18.99
CA TYR A 776 -17.09 -6.21 -20.27
C TYR A 776 -18.46 -6.82 -20.19
N ALA A 777 -18.63 -7.77 -19.29
CA ALA A 777 -19.92 -8.39 -19.09
C ALA A 777 -20.12 -8.70 -17.63
N GLN A 778 -21.35 -8.59 -17.18
CA GLN A 778 -21.82 -9.11 -15.91
C GLN A 778 -23.09 -9.88 -16.14
N GLU A 779 -23.16 -11.07 -15.58
CA GLU A 779 -24.34 -11.91 -15.65
C GLU A 779 -24.66 -12.41 -14.23
N ASN A 780 -25.93 -12.39 -13.86
CA ASN A 780 -26.41 -13.14 -12.74
C ASN A 780 -26.72 -14.55 -13.21
N ILE A 781 -26.15 -15.53 -12.56
CA ILE A 781 -26.23 -16.93 -12.94
C ILE A 781 -26.61 -17.77 -11.73
N ARG A 782 -27.23 -18.92 -12.01
CA ARG A 782 -27.42 -19.95 -11.02
C ARG A 782 -26.39 -21.02 -11.26
N VAL A 783 -25.42 -21.13 -10.36
CA VAL A 783 -24.40 -22.16 -10.40
C VAL A 783 -24.99 -23.45 -9.89
N GLN A 784 -24.96 -24.52 -10.70
CA GLN A 784 -25.43 -25.84 -10.33
C GLN A 784 -24.35 -26.59 -9.54
N GLU A 785 -24.76 -27.54 -8.72
CA GLU A 785 -23.84 -28.54 -8.16
C GLU A 785 -23.17 -29.34 -9.28
N GLY A 786 -21.86 -29.60 -9.14
CA GLY A 786 -21.07 -30.31 -10.14
C GLY A 786 -20.21 -29.35 -10.98
N THR A 787 -19.86 -29.81 -12.18
CA THR A 787 -18.99 -29.09 -13.08
C THR A 787 -19.71 -28.69 -14.34
N TRP A 788 -19.58 -27.44 -14.74
CA TRP A 788 -20.11 -26.90 -15.99
C TRP A 788 -19.15 -25.87 -16.61
N VAL A 789 -19.36 -25.54 -17.87
CA VAL A 789 -18.46 -24.67 -18.63
C VAL A 789 -19.23 -23.45 -19.14
N ARG A 790 -18.64 -22.27 -18.94
CA ARG A 790 -19.17 -21.01 -19.45
C ARG A 790 -18.17 -20.37 -20.40
N GLY A 791 -18.58 -20.21 -21.66
CA GLY A 791 -17.78 -19.48 -22.65
C GLY A 791 -17.71 -17.99 -22.33
N VAL A 792 -16.58 -17.36 -22.62
CA VAL A 792 -16.47 -15.91 -22.57
C VAL A 792 -17.48 -15.31 -23.55
N PRO A 793 -18.38 -14.40 -23.15
CA PRO A 793 -19.36 -13.78 -24.05
C PRO A 793 -18.71 -13.18 -25.28
N GLU A 794 -19.36 -13.28 -26.43
CA GLU A 794 -18.76 -12.87 -27.73
C GLU A 794 -18.33 -11.40 -27.71
N ASP A 795 -19.12 -10.55 -27.13
CA ASP A 795 -18.84 -9.12 -27.01
C ASP A 795 -17.61 -8.88 -26.10
N ALA A 796 -17.54 -9.57 -24.97
CA ALA A 796 -16.37 -9.53 -24.10
C ALA A 796 -15.10 -10.09 -24.77
N ARG A 797 -15.22 -11.17 -25.57
CA ARG A 797 -14.11 -11.75 -26.34
C ARG A 797 -13.55 -10.80 -27.41
N ARG A 798 -14.42 -10.11 -28.11
CA ARG A 798 -14.02 -9.11 -29.13
C ARG A 798 -13.14 -8.01 -28.55
N HIS A 799 -13.27 -7.78 -27.25
CA HIS A 799 -12.51 -6.78 -26.51
C HIS A 799 -11.39 -7.38 -25.65
N GLY A 800 -11.07 -8.67 -25.82
CA GLY A 800 -9.97 -9.32 -25.13
C GLY A 800 -10.24 -9.67 -23.67
N ALA A 801 -11.51 -9.77 -23.26
CA ALA A 801 -11.84 -10.21 -21.91
C ALA A 801 -11.41 -11.66 -21.68
N ARG A 802 -10.64 -11.88 -20.63
CA ARG A 802 -10.09 -13.20 -20.26
C ARG A 802 -10.14 -13.51 -18.78
N THR A 803 -10.17 -12.52 -17.90
CA THR A 803 -10.31 -12.77 -16.46
C THR A 803 -11.77 -12.88 -16.09
N CYS A 804 -12.11 -13.97 -15.40
CA CYS A 804 -13.44 -14.22 -14.85
C CYS A 804 -13.38 -14.12 -13.34
N VAL A 805 -14.32 -13.40 -12.75
CA VAL A 805 -14.56 -13.36 -11.31
C VAL A 805 -16.00 -13.78 -11.06
N ILE A 806 -16.19 -14.77 -10.20
CA ILE A 806 -17.53 -15.22 -9.76
C ILE A 806 -17.68 -14.89 -8.27
N THR A 807 -18.76 -14.24 -7.94
CA THR A 807 -19.16 -13.96 -6.56
C THR A 807 -20.52 -14.60 -6.30
N THR A 808 -20.60 -15.50 -5.35
CA THR A 808 -21.83 -16.18 -4.96
C THR A 808 -22.64 -15.35 -3.97
N ALA A 809 -23.90 -15.69 -3.81
CA ALA A 809 -24.81 -15.03 -2.85
C ALA A 809 -24.31 -15.16 -1.40
N ASP A 810 -23.59 -16.22 -1.04
CA ASP A 810 -22.97 -16.42 0.27
C ASP A 810 -21.63 -15.68 0.42
N GLY A 811 -21.23 -14.91 -0.58
CA GLY A 811 -20.03 -14.10 -0.61
C GLY A 811 -18.73 -14.87 -0.89
N THR A 812 -18.82 -16.11 -1.38
CA THR A 812 -17.63 -16.81 -1.92
C THR A 812 -17.19 -16.12 -3.21
N VAL A 813 -15.90 -15.83 -3.34
CA VAL A 813 -15.29 -15.23 -4.53
C VAL A 813 -14.27 -16.20 -5.09
N ALA A 814 -14.34 -16.47 -6.38
CA ALA A 814 -13.35 -17.23 -7.12
C ALA A 814 -13.00 -16.49 -8.43
N ALA A 815 -11.76 -16.63 -8.88
CA ALA A 815 -11.29 -15.99 -10.10
C ALA A 815 -10.39 -16.92 -10.90
N CYS A 816 -10.42 -16.80 -12.24
CA CYS A 816 -9.47 -17.47 -13.12
C CYS A 816 -9.23 -16.70 -14.40
N LEU A 817 -8.20 -17.09 -15.13
CA LEU A 817 -7.88 -16.63 -16.49
C LEU A 817 -8.40 -17.65 -17.50
N ALA A 818 -9.28 -17.22 -18.41
CA ALA A 818 -9.66 -18.03 -19.57
C ALA A 818 -8.54 -17.94 -20.64
N PRO A 819 -8.15 -19.03 -21.27
CA PRO A 819 -7.03 -19.08 -22.20
C PRO A 819 -7.22 -18.24 -23.47
#